data_bd24b0e1824c7b02d3324b199cfe691a
#
_entry.id   bd24b0e1824c7b02d3324b199cfe691a
#
_cell.length_a   1.000
_cell.length_b   1.000
_cell.length_c   1.000
_cell.angle_alpha   90.00
_cell.angle_beta   90.00
_cell.angle_gamma   90.00
#
_symmetry.space_group_name_H-M   'P 1'
#
loop_
_entity.id
_entity.type
_entity.pdbx_description
1 polymer ?
#
loop_
_entity_poly.entity_id
_entity_poly.type
_entity_poly.pdbx_seq_one_letter_code
_entity_poly.pdbx_strand_id
1 'polypeptide(L)'
;MSFGHKIAQTVLGLASAADKLQPWTFRPLPVGDVKPAGWLLGEMQAMATGLPGHEHDFYIFVNQSSWLSTPGSGGSEYSNLNEALPYWFNGLVPTAYILDDDRLKGQVHDVADKVLSFQTDDGWIGPETGDKRNFWARTPFFLGLIQLAEADNQWEQRIVAALQKFFQLGNKMLHNGSQGFTRCASDVDCTWGEVRIADMIITIQWLLEKYPSNNDSQLWDTMNMFYDQTNYKWDTWYDPATYRKVVDPSDKTITPYIHGVNVGQGLKASSVMWRFKGGDYFRQRSKNAVDLTFTYHGSASGSILADEWQRDDSQYIGSELCTAVETSYSLAYMYQVLGDNNYADRAETAVTCRHQTCLLRGVATTYGMEPLYPCCTVNHPQGYPKFVTNSWVSVGSKGLGHALLGPTNVNTKVNGGDVSIECTTNYPFTNSLSYNIRASKDFDLYLRVPEWMNLHTSSLAVTRSAAGKASATATMAVEASDDTGMQKIPISQGTTTLSYSLGVGPRVEKLADNTVAIFWGNLLYALDVGYTSTTSLPHSYGDPRGPGISGLPFKELRDEFVNSTKEWNVAIDPSTIKYNGIGASDSMPNPIFEHNAPANFMTVDGCQIKWDLKMGVTPDRVPTDRTCTSERKTYRLIPYGAAKVHMSQMPTVQL
;
A
#
# COMPACT_ATOMS: atom_id res chain seq x y z
N MET A 1 -39.44 65.19 27.59
CA MET A 1 -38.31 65.24 26.64
C MET A 1 -37.51 64.01 26.87
N SER A 2 -37.67 63.01 25.99
CA SER A 2 -37.01 61.70 26.07
C SER A 2 -35.90 61.69 25.04
N PHE A 3 -34.66 61.52 25.49
CA PHE A 3 -33.50 61.29 24.63
C PHE A 3 -33.28 59.80 24.45
N GLY A 4 -33.59 59.28 23.28
CA GLY A 4 -33.26 57.93 22.91
C GLY A 4 -31.82 57.81 22.39
N HIS A 5 -30.99 57.04 23.06
CA HIS A 5 -29.67 56.65 22.59
C HIS A 5 -29.79 55.41 21.68
N LYS A 6 -29.52 55.60 20.39
CA LYS A 6 -29.27 54.51 19.46
C LYS A 6 -27.83 54.01 19.64
N ILE A 7 -27.66 52.84 20.20
CA ILE A 7 -26.37 52.11 20.19
C ILE A 7 -26.26 51.44 18.81
N ALA A 8 -25.36 51.90 17.98
CA ALA A 8 -24.97 51.22 16.76
C ALA A 8 -24.03 50.08 17.16
N GLN A 9 -24.52 48.84 17.08
CA GLN A 9 -23.64 47.64 17.13
C GLN A 9 -22.87 47.54 15.83
N THR A 10 -21.59 47.91 15.88
CA THR A 10 -20.62 47.59 14.83
C THR A 10 -20.29 46.10 14.92
N VAL A 11 -20.88 45.30 14.07
CA VAL A 11 -20.46 43.90 13.86
C VAL A 11 -19.12 43.98 13.11
N LEU A 12 -18.04 43.91 13.86
CA LEU A 12 -16.72 43.58 13.31
C LEU A 12 -16.81 42.12 12.83
N GLY A 13 -16.97 41.93 11.55
CA GLY A 13 -16.75 40.67 10.88
C GLY A 13 -15.28 40.26 11.11
N LEU A 14 -15.06 39.32 12.01
CA LEU A 14 -13.82 38.56 12.05
C LEU A 14 -13.74 37.86 10.70
N ALA A 15 -12.86 38.34 9.81
CA ALA A 15 -12.42 37.53 8.69
C ALA A 15 -11.90 36.22 9.25
N SER A 16 -12.59 35.11 9.01
CA SER A 16 -12.07 33.80 9.33
C SER A 16 -10.71 33.68 8.64
N ALA A 17 -9.68 33.27 9.38
CA ALA A 17 -8.46 32.81 8.75
C ALA A 17 -8.89 31.78 7.69
N ALA A 18 -8.50 32.01 6.43
CA ALA A 18 -8.87 31.10 5.34
C ALA A 18 -8.46 29.68 5.75
N ASP A 19 -9.39 28.73 5.66
CA ASP A 19 -9.15 27.34 5.96
C ASP A 19 -7.93 26.85 5.18
N LYS A 20 -6.95 26.27 5.86
CA LYS A 20 -5.68 25.84 5.27
C LYS A 20 -5.37 24.43 5.70
N LEU A 21 -5.01 23.58 4.74
CA LEU A 21 -4.55 22.22 5.03
C LEU A 21 -3.25 22.22 5.85
N GLN A 22 -3.15 21.32 6.83
CA GLN A 22 -1.91 21.10 7.53
C GLN A 22 -0.83 20.66 6.54
N PRO A 23 0.41 21.14 6.67
CA PRO A 23 1.46 20.85 5.71
C PRO A 23 1.86 19.37 5.74
N TRP A 24 2.35 18.89 4.61
CA TRP A 24 3.07 17.63 4.53
C TRP A 24 4.40 17.72 5.29
N THR A 25 4.77 16.65 5.99
CA THR A 25 6.16 16.48 6.44
C THR A 25 7.06 16.20 5.23
N PHE A 26 6.60 15.29 4.36
CA PHE A 26 7.25 14.93 3.11
C PHE A 26 6.23 14.96 1.98
N ARG A 27 6.42 15.83 1.01
CA ARG A 27 5.48 15.94 -0.11
C ARG A 27 5.79 14.89 -1.17
N PRO A 28 4.81 14.12 -1.68
CA PRO A 28 5.02 13.20 -2.79
C PRO A 28 5.49 13.95 -4.04
N LEU A 29 6.29 13.26 -4.87
CA LEU A 29 6.69 13.73 -6.19
C LEU A 29 5.60 13.45 -7.23
N PRO A 30 5.56 14.19 -8.35
CA PRO A 30 4.69 13.88 -9.47
C PRO A 30 4.91 12.47 -10.00
N VAL A 31 3.84 11.83 -10.47
CA VAL A 31 3.91 10.51 -11.09
C VAL A 31 4.79 10.58 -12.34
N GLY A 32 5.77 9.69 -12.43
CA GLY A 32 6.72 9.63 -13.54
C GLY A 32 8.10 10.22 -13.25
N ASP A 33 8.24 11.08 -12.21
CA ASP A 33 9.55 11.58 -11.77
C ASP A 33 10.45 10.46 -11.21
N VAL A 34 9.83 9.43 -10.62
CA VAL A 34 10.50 8.26 -10.06
C VAL A 34 10.34 7.07 -10.98
N LYS A 35 11.43 6.39 -11.30
CA LYS A 35 11.47 5.21 -12.17
C LYS A 35 12.07 4.02 -11.41
N PRO A 36 11.54 2.79 -11.56
CA PRO A 36 12.16 1.60 -10.99
C PRO A 36 13.47 1.27 -11.71
N ALA A 37 14.33 0.55 -11.02
CA ALA A 37 15.59 0.00 -11.55
C ALA A 37 15.80 -1.43 -11.01
N GLY A 38 16.84 -2.11 -11.45
CA GLY A 38 17.22 -3.43 -10.97
C GLY A 38 16.05 -4.42 -10.92
N TRP A 39 15.95 -5.18 -9.83
CA TRP A 39 14.91 -6.19 -9.65
C TRP A 39 13.48 -5.60 -9.64
N LEU A 40 13.29 -4.38 -9.15
CA LEU A 40 11.99 -3.73 -9.09
C LEU A 40 11.47 -3.37 -10.49
N LEU A 41 12.36 -3.01 -11.41
CA LEU A 41 12.02 -2.84 -12.83
C LEU A 41 11.54 -4.18 -13.43
N GLY A 42 12.22 -5.30 -13.11
CA GLY A 42 11.79 -6.62 -13.55
C GLY A 42 10.38 -6.98 -13.10
N GLU A 43 10.03 -6.72 -11.83
CA GLU A 43 8.68 -6.95 -11.30
C GLU A 43 7.63 -6.04 -11.97
N MET A 44 7.95 -4.76 -12.17
CA MET A 44 7.06 -3.82 -12.87
C MET A 44 6.84 -4.23 -14.33
N GLN A 45 7.88 -4.71 -15.03
CA GLN A 45 7.76 -5.24 -16.39
C GLN A 45 6.93 -6.52 -16.44
N ALA A 46 7.10 -7.42 -15.45
CA ALA A 46 6.26 -8.61 -15.33
C ALA A 46 4.78 -8.26 -15.13
N MET A 47 4.47 -7.22 -14.36
CA MET A 47 3.10 -6.70 -14.23
C MET A 47 2.58 -6.13 -15.57
N ALA A 48 3.37 -5.34 -16.25
CA ALA A 48 2.99 -4.70 -17.53
C ALA A 48 2.74 -5.71 -18.65
N THR A 49 3.54 -6.79 -18.71
CA THR A 49 3.42 -7.86 -19.72
C THR A 49 2.58 -9.06 -19.24
N GLY A 50 2.20 -9.06 -17.97
CA GLY A 50 1.36 -10.06 -17.34
C GLY A 50 -0.08 -9.60 -17.16
N LEU A 51 -0.73 -10.14 -16.13
CA LEU A 51 -2.16 -9.94 -15.86
C LEU A 51 -2.56 -8.44 -15.78
N PRO A 52 -1.94 -7.59 -14.94
CA PRO A 52 -2.37 -6.19 -14.81
C PRO A 52 -2.36 -5.40 -16.13
N GLY A 53 -1.34 -5.61 -16.95
CA GLY A 53 -1.21 -4.93 -18.24
C GLY A 53 -2.13 -5.45 -19.34
N HIS A 54 -2.80 -6.59 -19.13
CA HIS A 54 -3.66 -7.25 -20.10
C HIS A 54 -5.12 -7.41 -19.67
N GLU A 55 -5.50 -7.04 -18.44
CA GLU A 55 -6.90 -7.10 -18.00
C GLU A 55 -7.83 -6.31 -18.92
N HIS A 56 -7.38 -5.18 -19.45
CA HIS A 56 -8.12 -4.41 -20.45
C HIS A 56 -8.38 -5.18 -21.76
N ASP A 57 -7.53 -6.15 -22.10
CA ASP A 57 -7.64 -6.85 -23.37
C ASP A 57 -8.68 -7.99 -23.31
N PHE A 58 -8.83 -8.65 -22.16
CA PHE A 58 -9.65 -9.85 -22.07
C PHE A 58 -10.59 -9.93 -20.87
N TYR A 59 -10.34 -9.13 -19.80
CA TYR A 59 -11.04 -9.31 -18.53
C TYR A 59 -12.36 -8.52 -18.56
N ILE A 60 -13.48 -9.23 -18.60
CA ILE A 60 -14.80 -8.62 -18.86
C ILE A 60 -15.18 -7.56 -17.82
N PHE A 61 -14.76 -7.70 -16.56
CA PHE A 61 -15.01 -6.71 -15.52
C PHE A 61 -14.20 -5.42 -15.67
N VAL A 62 -13.24 -5.41 -16.59
CA VAL A 62 -12.46 -4.22 -16.98
C VAL A 62 -12.90 -3.74 -18.35
N ASN A 63 -12.79 -4.57 -19.41
CA ASN A 63 -13.02 -4.12 -20.80
C ASN A 63 -14.51 -4.01 -21.20
N GLN A 64 -15.43 -4.61 -20.43
CA GLN A 64 -16.88 -4.51 -20.61
C GLN A 64 -17.57 -3.91 -19.39
N SER A 65 -16.81 -3.23 -18.52
CA SER A 65 -17.36 -2.58 -17.33
C SER A 65 -18.44 -1.55 -17.69
N SER A 66 -19.41 -1.43 -16.82
CA SER A 66 -20.49 -0.43 -16.92
C SER A 66 -19.98 1.02 -16.97
N TRP A 67 -18.76 1.29 -16.49
CA TRP A 67 -18.10 2.58 -16.60
C TRP A 67 -17.77 3.00 -18.03
N LEU A 68 -17.64 2.04 -18.95
CA LEU A 68 -17.29 2.28 -20.36
C LEU A 68 -18.53 2.46 -21.26
N SER A 69 -19.69 2.63 -20.66
CA SER A 69 -20.97 2.84 -21.33
C SER A 69 -21.75 4.01 -20.75
N THR A 70 -22.77 4.48 -21.44
CA THR A 70 -23.64 5.52 -20.94
C THR A 70 -24.26 5.13 -19.59
N PRO A 71 -24.31 6.00 -18.58
CA PRO A 71 -24.89 5.69 -17.28
C PRO A 71 -26.29 5.05 -17.39
N GLY A 72 -26.49 3.93 -16.72
CA GLY A 72 -27.73 3.16 -16.77
C GLY A 72 -27.83 2.12 -17.91
N SER A 73 -26.88 2.07 -18.84
CA SER A 73 -26.88 1.08 -19.93
C SER A 73 -26.44 -0.32 -19.49
N GLY A 74 -25.80 -0.42 -18.32
CA GLY A 74 -25.26 -1.68 -17.81
C GLY A 74 -23.87 -2.01 -18.36
N GLY A 75 -23.35 -3.17 -17.96
CA GLY A 75 -22.04 -3.70 -18.32
C GLY A 75 -21.76 -4.96 -17.50
N SER A 76 -20.54 -5.48 -17.61
CA SER A 76 -20.09 -6.64 -16.83
C SER A 76 -19.50 -6.18 -15.50
N GLU A 77 -20.19 -6.47 -14.41
CA GLU A 77 -19.73 -6.19 -13.04
C GLU A 77 -19.89 -7.43 -12.19
N TYR A 78 -18.96 -7.65 -11.24
CA TYR A 78 -19.09 -8.76 -10.30
C TYR A 78 -19.98 -8.43 -9.09
N SER A 79 -20.22 -7.14 -8.86
CA SER A 79 -21.10 -6.67 -7.78
C SER A 79 -21.73 -5.31 -8.12
N ASN A 80 -22.76 -4.92 -7.37
CA ASN A 80 -23.37 -3.58 -7.46
C ASN A 80 -22.44 -2.44 -6.97
N LEU A 81 -21.22 -2.75 -6.54
CA LEU A 81 -20.23 -1.77 -6.14
C LEU A 81 -19.50 -1.13 -7.32
N ASN A 82 -19.54 -1.78 -8.50
CA ASN A 82 -18.93 -1.28 -9.75
C ASN A 82 -17.43 -0.90 -9.61
N GLU A 83 -16.65 -1.68 -8.87
CA GLU A 83 -15.32 -1.27 -8.42
C GLU A 83 -14.16 -1.85 -9.21
N ALA A 84 -14.39 -2.84 -10.11
CA ALA A 84 -13.33 -3.53 -10.81
C ALA A 84 -12.46 -2.61 -11.68
N LEU A 85 -13.06 -1.91 -12.63
CA LEU A 85 -12.35 -0.96 -13.49
C LEU A 85 -11.69 0.16 -12.70
N PRO A 86 -12.33 0.80 -11.69
CA PRO A 86 -11.71 1.78 -10.83
C PRO A 86 -10.43 1.32 -10.12
N TYR A 87 -10.39 0.11 -9.59
CA TYR A 87 -9.20 -0.45 -8.94
C TYR A 87 -8.07 -0.66 -9.95
N TRP A 88 -8.37 -1.34 -11.07
CA TRP A 88 -7.40 -1.57 -12.13
C TRP A 88 -6.83 -0.26 -12.67
N PHE A 89 -7.68 0.74 -12.95
CA PHE A 89 -7.29 2.05 -13.46
C PHE A 89 -6.33 2.78 -12.51
N ASN A 90 -6.61 2.76 -11.20
CA ASN A 90 -5.75 3.37 -10.17
C ASN A 90 -4.34 2.77 -10.12
N GLY A 91 -4.19 1.49 -10.48
CA GLY A 91 -2.89 0.83 -10.56
C GLY A 91 -2.21 0.98 -11.92
N LEU A 92 -3.00 0.95 -13.01
CA LEU A 92 -2.43 1.02 -14.36
C LEU A 92 -1.87 2.40 -14.71
N VAL A 93 -2.53 3.48 -14.26
CA VAL A 93 -2.05 4.85 -14.53
C VAL A 93 -0.59 5.02 -14.10
N PRO A 94 -0.22 4.83 -12.83
CA PRO A 94 1.18 4.99 -12.44
C PRO A 94 2.09 3.97 -13.13
N THR A 95 1.64 2.73 -13.39
CA THR A 95 2.43 1.73 -14.13
C THR A 95 2.82 2.23 -15.51
N ALA A 96 1.86 2.76 -16.28
CA ALA A 96 2.06 3.23 -17.64
C ALA A 96 3.11 4.37 -17.73
N TYR A 97 3.04 5.32 -16.81
CA TYR A 97 3.93 6.48 -16.82
C TYR A 97 5.28 6.22 -16.14
N ILE A 98 5.34 5.35 -15.15
CA ILE A 98 6.59 4.92 -14.52
C ILE A 98 7.45 4.12 -15.50
N LEU A 99 6.84 3.22 -16.28
CA LEU A 99 7.53 2.42 -17.29
C LEU A 99 7.69 3.14 -18.62
N ASP A 100 7.00 4.25 -18.82
CA ASP A 100 6.90 4.96 -20.09
C ASP A 100 6.41 4.05 -21.25
N ASP A 101 5.40 3.23 -20.96
CA ASP A 101 4.84 2.23 -21.88
C ASP A 101 3.67 2.82 -22.66
N ASP A 102 3.85 3.03 -23.96
CA ASP A 102 2.84 3.65 -24.82
C ASP A 102 1.56 2.80 -25.00
N ARG A 103 1.66 1.47 -24.93
CA ARG A 103 0.49 0.57 -24.95
C ARG A 103 -0.38 0.77 -23.73
N LEU A 104 0.24 0.80 -22.54
CA LEU A 104 -0.48 1.02 -21.29
C LEU A 104 -1.04 2.44 -21.21
N LYS A 105 -0.29 3.46 -21.67
CA LYS A 105 -0.81 4.84 -21.80
C LYS A 105 -2.03 4.89 -22.69
N GLY A 106 -2.01 4.14 -23.83
CA GLY A 106 -3.18 4.02 -24.71
C GLY A 106 -4.40 3.45 -24.00
N GLN A 107 -4.26 2.40 -23.19
CA GLN A 107 -5.35 1.83 -22.40
C GLN A 107 -5.88 2.83 -21.35
N VAL A 108 -4.98 3.53 -20.65
CA VAL A 108 -5.33 4.57 -19.68
C VAL A 108 -6.12 5.70 -20.34
N HIS A 109 -5.65 6.18 -21.48
CA HIS A 109 -6.31 7.28 -22.21
C HIS A 109 -7.70 6.88 -22.72
N ASP A 110 -7.84 5.65 -23.27
CA ASP A 110 -9.13 5.13 -23.75
C ASP A 110 -10.16 5.10 -22.62
N VAL A 111 -9.79 4.58 -21.44
CA VAL A 111 -10.68 4.52 -20.28
C VAL A 111 -11.01 5.92 -19.74
N ALA A 112 -10.00 6.78 -19.56
CA ALA A 112 -10.21 8.13 -19.05
C ALA A 112 -11.09 8.96 -20.00
N ASP A 113 -10.85 8.86 -21.32
CA ASP A 113 -11.65 9.56 -22.33
C ASP A 113 -13.12 9.14 -22.30
N LYS A 114 -13.38 7.83 -22.32
CA LYS A 114 -14.75 7.28 -22.28
C LYS A 114 -15.47 7.69 -21.02
N VAL A 115 -14.88 7.44 -19.84
CA VAL A 115 -15.53 7.72 -18.56
C VAL A 115 -15.82 9.22 -18.39
N LEU A 116 -14.86 10.09 -18.73
CA LEU A 116 -15.07 11.54 -18.65
C LEU A 116 -16.05 12.06 -19.71
N SER A 117 -16.16 11.40 -20.88
CA SER A 117 -17.15 11.79 -21.91
C SER A 117 -18.59 11.46 -21.48
N PHE A 118 -18.76 10.51 -20.57
CA PHE A 118 -20.06 10.13 -20.00
C PHE A 118 -20.42 10.92 -18.72
N GLN A 119 -19.58 11.90 -18.31
CA GLN A 119 -19.96 12.76 -17.19
C GLN A 119 -21.30 13.44 -17.47
N THR A 120 -22.28 13.26 -16.58
CA THR A 120 -23.62 13.81 -16.76
C THR A 120 -23.63 15.34 -16.63
N ASP A 121 -24.71 15.99 -17.12
CA ASP A 121 -24.83 17.45 -17.08
C ASP A 121 -24.85 18.01 -15.67
N ASP A 122 -25.32 17.24 -14.68
CA ASP A 122 -25.31 17.62 -13.27
C ASP A 122 -23.94 17.36 -12.59
N GLY A 123 -23.02 16.65 -13.25
CA GLY A 123 -21.65 16.44 -12.79
C GLY A 123 -21.32 15.02 -12.33
N TRP A 124 -22.25 14.06 -12.37
CA TRP A 124 -21.98 12.70 -11.95
C TRP A 124 -20.96 12.00 -12.86
N ILE A 125 -20.03 11.27 -12.25
CA ILE A 125 -19.06 10.38 -12.91
C ILE A 125 -19.31 8.96 -12.40
N GLY A 126 -19.71 8.05 -13.27
CA GLY A 126 -19.94 6.64 -12.94
C GLY A 126 -21.21 6.08 -13.57
N PRO A 127 -21.38 4.75 -13.54
CA PRO A 127 -22.42 4.05 -14.27
C PRO A 127 -23.83 4.21 -13.67
N GLU A 128 -23.96 4.59 -12.40
CA GLU A 128 -25.22 4.59 -11.70
C GLU A 128 -26.06 5.82 -12.05
N THR A 129 -27.37 5.66 -12.00
CA THR A 129 -28.38 6.71 -12.22
C THR A 129 -29.30 6.86 -11.03
N GLY A 130 -29.88 8.06 -10.85
CA GLY A 130 -30.90 8.32 -9.85
C GLY A 130 -30.44 8.08 -8.41
N ASP A 131 -31.21 7.32 -7.66
CA ASP A 131 -31.00 6.97 -6.25
C ASP A 131 -29.95 5.88 -6.02
N LYS A 132 -29.49 5.19 -7.08
CA LYS A 132 -28.40 4.21 -7.01
C LYS A 132 -27.01 4.84 -6.98
N ARG A 133 -26.90 6.15 -7.23
CA ARG A 133 -25.65 6.89 -7.12
C ARG A 133 -25.08 6.76 -5.72
N ASN A 134 -23.79 6.34 -5.62
CA ASN A 134 -23.07 6.19 -4.35
C ASN A 134 -21.60 6.62 -4.52
N PHE A 135 -20.91 6.96 -3.44
CA PHE A 135 -19.56 7.51 -3.54
C PHE A 135 -18.46 6.46 -3.67
N TRP A 136 -18.71 5.15 -3.42
CA TRP A 136 -17.63 4.19 -3.26
C TRP A 136 -16.69 4.07 -4.48
N ALA A 137 -17.14 3.54 -5.59
CA ALA A 137 -16.25 3.18 -6.70
C ALA A 137 -15.53 4.38 -7.34
N ARG A 138 -16.03 5.61 -7.12
CA ARG A 138 -15.37 6.86 -7.53
C ARG A 138 -14.08 7.11 -6.79
N THR A 139 -13.99 6.63 -5.56
CA THR A 139 -12.81 6.81 -4.71
C THR A 139 -11.53 6.29 -5.37
N PRO A 140 -11.36 5.01 -5.73
CA PRO A 140 -10.19 4.55 -6.44
C PRO A 140 -10.06 5.14 -7.85
N PHE A 141 -11.17 5.39 -8.55
CA PHE A 141 -11.11 5.98 -9.88
C PHE A 141 -10.53 7.40 -9.86
N PHE A 142 -10.92 8.22 -8.89
CA PHE A 142 -10.41 9.59 -8.76
C PHE A 142 -8.95 9.63 -8.32
N LEU A 143 -8.49 8.68 -7.50
CA LEU A 143 -7.06 8.53 -7.23
C LEU A 143 -6.28 8.22 -8.52
N GLY A 144 -6.84 7.42 -9.43
CA GLY A 144 -6.29 7.21 -10.77
C GLY A 144 -6.28 8.50 -11.60
N LEU A 145 -7.37 9.26 -11.61
CA LEU A 145 -7.47 10.52 -12.36
C LEU A 145 -6.46 11.57 -11.89
N ILE A 146 -6.29 11.77 -10.57
CA ILE A 146 -5.29 12.75 -10.09
C ILE A 146 -3.86 12.33 -10.43
N GLN A 147 -3.56 11.03 -10.42
CA GLN A 147 -2.27 10.50 -10.88
C GLN A 147 -2.08 10.76 -12.39
N LEU A 148 -3.12 10.61 -13.20
CA LEU A 148 -3.06 10.91 -14.63
C LEU A 148 -2.83 12.41 -14.89
N ALA A 149 -3.52 13.28 -14.15
CA ALA A 149 -3.36 14.73 -14.27
C ALA A 149 -1.94 15.20 -13.86
N GLU A 150 -1.30 14.50 -12.93
CA GLU A 150 0.08 14.77 -12.53
C GLU A 150 1.12 14.24 -13.52
N ALA A 151 0.84 13.10 -14.14
CA ALA A 151 1.74 12.44 -15.08
C ALA A 151 1.69 13.05 -16.50
N ASP A 152 0.54 13.58 -16.90
CA ASP A 152 0.30 14.09 -18.25
C ASP A 152 -0.54 15.39 -18.22
N ASN A 153 0.12 16.49 -18.48
CA ASN A 153 -0.49 17.82 -18.46
C ASN A 153 -1.59 18.02 -19.52
N GLN A 154 -1.68 17.17 -20.55
CA GLN A 154 -2.76 17.22 -21.52
C GLN A 154 -4.11 16.86 -20.91
N TRP A 155 -4.12 16.05 -19.85
CA TRP A 155 -5.31 15.61 -19.13
C TRP A 155 -5.69 16.55 -17.97
N GLU A 156 -4.75 17.33 -17.48
CA GLU A 156 -4.87 18.15 -16.26
C GLU A 156 -6.15 18.99 -16.24
N GLN A 157 -6.33 19.87 -17.20
CA GLN A 157 -7.47 20.80 -17.21
C GLN A 157 -8.82 20.06 -17.29
N ARG A 158 -8.90 19.00 -18.10
CA ARG A 158 -10.13 18.20 -18.26
C ARG A 158 -10.49 17.47 -16.96
N ILE A 159 -9.52 16.85 -16.32
CA ILE A 159 -9.71 16.14 -15.05
C ILE A 159 -10.10 17.12 -13.94
N VAL A 160 -9.39 18.22 -13.79
CA VAL A 160 -9.69 19.23 -12.77
C VAL A 160 -11.12 19.77 -12.93
N ALA A 161 -11.53 20.13 -14.15
CA ALA A 161 -12.89 20.60 -14.42
C ALA A 161 -13.94 19.52 -14.10
N ALA A 162 -13.69 18.29 -14.47
CA ALA A 162 -14.61 17.18 -14.21
C ALA A 162 -14.76 16.91 -12.71
N LEU A 163 -13.67 16.88 -11.95
CA LEU A 163 -13.68 16.67 -10.50
C LEU A 163 -14.35 17.84 -9.76
N GLN A 164 -14.06 19.08 -10.14
CA GLN A 164 -14.73 20.27 -9.57
C GLN A 164 -16.25 20.20 -9.79
N LYS A 165 -16.69 19.86 -11.00
CA LYS A 165 -18.12 19.68 -11.32
C LYS A 165 -18.74 18.53 -10.52
N PHE A 166 -18.02 17.41 -10.36
CA PHE A 166 -18.48 16.28 -9.54
C PHE A 166 -18.65 16.70 -8.07
N PHE A 167 -17.67 17.38 -7.46
CA PHE A 167 -17.77 17.78 -6.06
C PHE A 167 -18.83 18.85 -5.81
N GLN A 168 -19.18 19.67 -6.80
CA GLN A 168 -20.35 20.57 -6.72
C GLN A 168 -21.66 19.77 -6.59
N LEU A 169 -21.81 18.69 -7.36
CA LEU A 169 -22.93 17.77 -7.22
C LEU A 169 -22.86 17.01 -5.89
N GLY A 170 -21.69 16.45 -5.53
CA GLY A 170 -21.50 15.71 -4.30
C GLY A 170 -21.86 16.52 -3.06
N ASN A 171 -21.48 17.77 -3.00
CA ASN A 171 -21.88 18.70 -1.95
C ASN A 171 -23.41 18.82 -1.85
N LYS A 172 -24.09 19.04 -2.98
CA LYS A 172 -25.57 19.09 -3.02
C LYS A 172 -26.20 17.79 -2.56
N MET A 173 -25.65 16.64 -2.95
CA MET A 173 -26.15 15.32 -2.53
C MET A 173 -26.03 15.13 -1.02
N LEU A 174 -24.92 15.54 -0.42
CA LEU A 174 -24.70 15.48 1.02
C LEU A 174 -25.67 16.40 1.79
N HIS A 175 -25.88 17.64 1.31
CA HIS A 175 -26.88 18.55 1.87
C HIS A 175 -28.32 18.03 1.67
N ASN A 176 -28.58 17.21 0.65
CA ASN A 176 -29.88 16.57 0.42
C ASN A 176 -30.04 15.29 1.23
N GLY A 177 -29.80 15.33 2.53
CA GLY A 177 -29.95 14.19 3.44
C GLY A 177 -28.98 13.06 3.16
N SER A 178 -27.72 13.41 2.90
CA SER A 178 -26.60 12.45 2.74
C SER A 178 -26.82 11.42 1.61
N GLN A 179 -27.45 11.87 0.51
CA GLN A 179 -27.74 11.01 -0.63
C GLN A 179 -26.46 10.41 -1.22
N GLY A 180 -26.46 9.10 -1.46
CA GLY A 180 -25.33 8.36 -2.03
C GLY A 180 -24.15 8.15 -1.06
N PHE A 181 -24.30 8.58 0.21
CA PHE A 181 -23.26 8.44 1.24
C PHE A 181 -23.75 7.58 2.42
N THR A 182 -24.67 8.09 3.26
CA THR A 182 -25.31 7.30 4.33
C THR A 182 -26.73 6.90 3.97
N ARG A 183 -27.28 7.46 2.89
CA ARG A 183 -28.60 7.15 2.34
C ARG A 183 -28.49 6.74 0.88
N CYS A 184 -28.59 5.43 0.63
CA CYS A 184 -28.59 4.79 -0.69
C CYS A 184 -29.91 4.10 -0.99
N ALA A 185 -30.11 3.69 -2.24
CA ALA A 185 -31.17 2.78 -2.64
C ALA A 185 -31.06 1.45 -1.86
N SER A 186 -32.18 0.74 -1.68
CA SER A 186 -32.23 -0.48 -0.84
C SER A 186 -31.37 -1.64 -1.34
N ASP A 187 -30.96 -1.62 -2.61
CA ASP A 187 -30.10 -2.60 -3.25
C ASP A 187 -28.62 -2.13 -3.35
N VAL A 188 -28.27 -1.00 -2.74
CA VAL A 188 -26.91 -0.44 -2.70
C VAL A 188 -26.45 -0.31 -1.27
N ASP A 189 -25.33 -0.97 -0.95
CA ASP A 189 -24.68 -0.85 0.36
C ASP A 189 -23.78 0.40 0.42
N CYS A 190 -24.27 1.45 1.09
CA CYS A 190 -23.51 2.68 1.32
C CYS A 190 -22.30 2.51 2.23
N THR A 191 -22.26 1.49 3.06
CA THR A 191 -21.25 1.26 4.09
C THR A 191 -19.82 1.29 3.51
N TRP A 192 -19.66 0.75 2.30
CA TRP A 192 -18.38 0.73 1.60
C TRP A 192 -17.86 2.15 1.27
N GLY A 193 -18.74 3.06 0.89
CA GLY A 193 -18.41 4.46 0.67
C GLY A 193 -18.08 5.21 1.95
N GLU A 194 -18.85 4.94 3.02
CA GLU A 194 -18.66 5.58 4.32
C GLU A 194 -17.33 5.22 4.97
N VAL A 195 -17.03 3.93 5.08
CA VAL A 195 -15.85 3.42 5.78
C VAL A 195 -14.54 3.72 5.04
N ARG A 196 -14.60 3.98 3.73
CA ARG A 196 -13.43 4.27 2.86
C ARG A 196 -13.33 5.74 2.44
N ILE A 197 -14.13 6.63 3.01
CA ILE A 197 -14.26 8.02 2.57
C ILE A 197 -12.97 8.84 2.65
N ALA A 198 -12.00 8.42 3.45
CA ALA A 198 -10.71 9.09 3.57
C ALA A 198 -10.01 9.28 2.21
N ASP A 199 -10.10 8.29 1.32
CA ASP A 199 -9.47 8.37 0.00
C ASP A 199 -10.18 9.36 -0.93
N MET A 200 -11.49 9.54 -0.80
CA MET A 200 -12.23 10.62 -1.50
C MET A 200 -11.78 11.99 -1.02
N ILE A 201 -11.57 12.14 0.30
CA ILE A 201 -11.07 13.39 0.90
C ILE A 201 -9.65 13.72 0.40
N ILE A 202 -8.79 12.74 0.13
CA ILE A 202 -7.47 12.98 -0.49
C ILE A 202 -7.63 13.67 -1.85
N THR A 203 -8.58 13.27 -2.67
CA THR A 203 -8.85 13.93 -3.96
C THR A 203 -9.27 15.38 -3.78
N ILE A 204 -10.11 15.68 -2.79
CA ILE A 204 -10.51 17.07 -2.48
C ILE A 204 -9.31 17.90 -2.00
N GLN A 205 -8.48 17.34 -1.11
CA GLN A 205 -7.26 18.00 -0.63
C GLN A 205 -6.30 18.30 -1.76
N TRP A 206 -6.18 17.39 -2.75
CA TRP A 206 -5.36 17.61 -3.94
C TRP A 206 -5.87 18.79 -4.78
N LEU A 207 -7.20 18.93 -4.97
CA LEU A 207 -7.78 20.09 -5.65
C LEU A 207 -7.48 21.38 -4.90
N LEU A 208 -7.68 21.43 -3.59
CA LEU A 208 -7.43 22.61 -2.75
C LEU A 208 -5.97 23.04 -2.76
N GLU A 209 -5.03 22.09 -2.83
CA GLU A 209 -3.60 22.42 -2.82
C GLU A 209 -3.07 22.87 -4.18
N LYS A 210 -3.51 22.25 -5.26
CA LYS A 210 -2.93 22.47 -6.59
C LYS A 210 -3.76 23.40 -7.48
N TYR A 211 -5.08 23.44 -7.27
CA TYR A 211 -6.03 24.17 -8.12
C TYR A 211 -7.00 25.02 -7.32
N PRO A 212 -6.50 25.92 -6.45
CA PRO A 212 -7.36 26.79 -5.66
C PRO A 212 -8.29 27.61 -6.54
N SER A 213 -9.55 27.72 -6.14
CA SER A 213 -10.61 28.31 -6.93
C SER A 213 -11.65 29.01 -6.05
N ASN A 214 -12.60 29.68 -6.66
CA ASN A 214 -13.73 30.30 -5.94
C ASN A 214 -14.67 29.27 -5.28
N ASN A 215 -14.49 27.97 -5.58
CA ASN A 215 -15.27 26.86 -5.02
C ASN A 215 -14.62 26.22 -3.78
N ASP A 216 -13.49 26.74 -3.30
CA ASP A 216 -12.74 26.14 -2.19
C ASP A 216 -13.57 26.01 -0.92
N SER A 217 -14.40 27.00 -0.60
CA SER A 217 -15.32 26.93 0.56
C SER A 217 -16.30 25.75 0.46
N GLN A 218 -16.77 25.43 -0.74
CA GLN A 218 -17.63 24.27 -0.97
C GLN A 218 -16.88 22.96 -0.85
N LEU A 219 -15.61 22.89 -1.29
CA LEU A 219 -14.75 21.72 -1.10
C LEU A 219 -14.46 21.47 0.39
N TRP A 220 -14.20 22.53 1.17
CA TRP A 220 -14.06 22.46 2.62
C TRP A 220 -15.34 21.95 3.29
N ASP A 221 -16.48 22.49 2.93
CA ASP A 221 -17.79 22.05 3.43
C ASP A 221 -18.04 20.56 3.10
N THR A 222 -17.71 20.13 1.87
CA THR A 222 -17.83 18.72 1.45
C THR A 222 -16.99 17.77 2.32
N MET A 223 -15.71 18.13 2.61
CA MET A 223 -14.86 17.32 3.50
C MET A 223 -15.43 17.25 4.91
N ASN A 224 -15.93 18.37 5.44
CA ASN A 224 -16.56 18.42 6.75
C ASN A 224 -17.80 17.54 6.81
N MET A 225 -18.67 17.60 5.80
CA MET A 225 -19.87 16.76 5.75
C MET A 225 -19.54 15.28 5.65
N PHE A 226 -18.55 14.87 4.86
CA PHE A 226 -18.10 13.48 4.82
C PHE A 226 -17.66 12.96 6.19
N TYR A 227 -16.90 13.77 6.94
CA TYR A 227 -16.48 13.41 8.29
C TYR A 227 -17.63 13.44 9.30
N ASP A 228 -18.49 14.45 9.24
CA ASP A 228 -19.55 14.63 10.24
C ASP A 228 -20.71 13.64 10.07
N GLN A 229 -21.05 13.28 8.82
CA GLN A 229 -22.20 12.46 8.48
C GLN A 229 -21.92 10.96 8.49
N THR A 230 -20.67 10.49 8.34
CA THR A 230 -20.37 9.05 8.36
C THR A 230 -20.72 8.41 9.69
N ASN A 231 -21.28 7.20 9.63
CA ASN A 231 -21.50 6.33 10.78
C ASN A 231 -20.20 5.61 11.21
N TYR A 232 -19.17 5.62 10.38
CA TYR A 232 -17.94 4.85 10.57
C TYR A 232 -16.72 5.77 10.70
N LYS A 233 -16.46 6.26 11.91
CA LYS A 233 -15.32 7.14 12.21
C LYS A 233 -14.13 6.32 12.70
N TRP A 234 -13.09 6.23 11.90
CA TRP A 234 -11.86 5.49 12.24
C TRP A 234 -11.14 6.04 13.48
N ASP A 235 -11.20 7.34 13.72
CA ASP A 235 -10.61 7.97 14.90
C ASP A 235 -11.31 7.51 16.21
N THR A 236 -12.60 7.19 16.17
CA THR A 236 -13.30 6.58 17.31
C THR A 236 -13.02 5.09 17.42
N TRP A 237 -12.87 4.36 16.28
CA TRP A 237 -12.47 2.96 16.30
C TRP A 237 -11.08 2.75 16.92
N TYR A 238 -10.10 3.60 16.59
CA TYR A 238 -8.74 3.53 17.11
C TYR A 238 -8.56 4.19 18.48
N ASP A 239 -9.60 4.18 19.32
CA ASP A 239 -9.50 4.55 20.72
C ASP A 239 -8.98 3.37 21.56
N PRO A 240 -7.81 3.48 22.23
CA PRO A 240 -7.26 2.39 23.03
C PRO A 240 -8.20 1.88 24.14
N ALA A 241 -9.11 2.74 24.64
CA ALA A 241 -10.07 2.38 25.68
C ALA A 241 -11.19 1.47 25.18
N THR A 242 -11.53 1.54 23.90
CA THR A 242 -12.68 0.85 23.32
C THR A 242 -12.31 -0.08 22.15
N TYR A 243 -11.05 -0.09 21.72
CA TYR A 243 -10.58 -0.91 20.60
C TYR A 243 -10.86 -2.40 20.82
N ARG A 244 -11.39 -3.04 19.80
CA ARG A 244 -11.74 -4.48 19.83
C ARG A 244 -10.50 -5.32 19.54
N LYS A 245 -9.86 -5.84 20.60
CA LYS A 245 -8.70 -6.74 20.53
C LYS A 245 -9.04 -8.12 20.00
N VAL A 246 -10.26 -8.57 20.25
CA VAL A 246 -10.85 -9.79 19.71
C VAL A 246 -12.12 -9.39 18.97
N VAL A 247 -12.29 -9.86 17.77
CA VAL A 247 -13.39 -9.50 16.89
C VAL A 247 -14.18 -10.74 16.46
N ASP A 248 -15.49 -10.56 16.35
CA ASP A 248 -16.40 -11.58 15.84
C ASP A 248 -17.01 -11.07 14.52
N PRO A 249 -16.70 -11.71 13.38
CA PRO A 249 -17.28 -11.33 12.09
C PRO A 249 -18.81 -11.47 11.99
N SER A 250 -19.45 -12.15 12.93
CA SER A 250 -20.91 -12.21 13.00
C SER A 250 -21.56 -10.96 13.59
N ASP A 251 -20.78 -10.14 14.30
CA ASP A 251 -21.25 -8.83 14.82
C ASP A 251 -21.34 -7.80 13.69
N LYS A 252 -22.52 -7.61 13.16
CA LYS A 252 -22.77 -6.71 12.04
C LYS A 252 -22.50 -5.24 12.35
N THR A 253 -22.40 -4.86 13.62
CA THR A 253 -22.13 -3.47 14.01
C THR A 253 -20.67 -3.09 13.81
N ILE A 254 -19.76 -4.07 13.78
CA ILE A 254 -18.31 -3.85 13.61
C ILE A 254 -17.77 -4.38 12.28
N THR A 255 -18.55 -5.16 11.51
CA THR A 255 -18.06 -5.75 10.25
C THR A 255 -17.42 -4.75 9.30
N PRO A 256 -17.89 -3.52 9.11
CA PRO A 256 -17.24 -2.55 8.25
C PRO A 256 -15.82 -2.19 8.71
N TYR A 257 -15.58 -2.19 10.02
CA TYR A 257 -14.25 -1.89 10.58
C TYR A 257 -13.28 -3.07 10.54
N ILE A 258 -13.77 -4.31 10.49
CA ILE A 258 -12.93 -5.51 10.58
C ILE A 258 -12.74 -6.21 9.24
N HIS A 259 -13.35 -5.73 8.17
CA HIS A 259 -13.03 -6.17 6.82
C HIS A 259 -11.59 -5.76 6.49
N GLY A 260 -10.75 -6.72 6.09
CA GLY A 260 -9.30 -6.52 5.97
C GLY A 260 -8.89 -5.33 5.11
N VAL A 261 -9.52 -5.19 3.94
CA VAL A 261 -9.25 -4.08 3.01
C VAL A 261 -9.67 -2.75 3.62
N ASN A 262 -10.81 -2.69 4.32
CA ASN A 262 -11.25 -1.49 5.02
C ASN A 262 -10.26 -1.07 6.10
N VAL A 263 -9.73 -2.03 6.87
CA VAL A 263 -8.69 -1.75 7.87
C VAL A 263 -7.43 -1.21 7.20
N GLY A 264 -6.96 -1.87 6.13
CA GLY A 264 -5.80 -1.41 5.36
C GLY A 264 -5.95 0.03 4.90
N GLN A 265 -7.09 0.40 4.34
CA GLN A 265 -7.40 1.80 3.95
C GLN A 265 -7.63 2.70 5.17
N GLY A 266 -8.24 2.20 6.23
CA GLY A 266 -8.59 2.92 7.45
C GLY A 266 -7.38 3.36 8.28
N LEU A 267 -6.21 2.71 8.15
CA LEU A 267 -4.99 3.11 8.85
C LEU A 267 -4.68 4.60 8.65
N LYS A 268 -4.76 5.09 7.40
CA LYS A 268 -4.45 6.49 7.06
C LYS A 268 -5.57 7.46 7.38
N ALA A 269 -6.77 6.99 7.70
CA ALA A 269 -7.95 7.86 7.78
C ALA A 269 -7.77 9.03 8.75
N SER A 270 -7.26 8.77 9.97
CA SER A 270 -7.01 9.84 10.93
C SER A 270 -5.94 10.84 10.46
N SER A 271 -4.94 10.40 9.68
CA SER A 271 -3.94 11.29 9.09
C SER A 271 -4.54 12.18 8.00
N VAL A 272 -5.46 11.65 7.22
CA VAL A 272 -6.22 12.43 6.22
C VAL A 272 -7.10 13.47 6.93
N MET A 273 -7.77 13.08 8.03
CA MET A 273 -8.58 14.00 8.83
C MET A 273 -7.70 15.09 9.49
N TRP A 274 -6.52 14.72 9.99
CA TRP A 274 -5.58 15.68 10.55
C TRP A 274 -5.22 16.79 9.55
N ARG A 275 -5.06 16.48 8.28
CA ARG A 275 -4.69 17.46 7.27
C ARG A 275 -5.68 18.63 7.16
N PHE A 276 -6.97 18.43 7.41
CA PHE A 276 -7.96 19.51 7.33
C PHE A 276 -8.59 19.91 8.68
N LYS A 277 -8.61 19.03 9.66
CA LYS A 277 -9.12 19.34 11.02
C LYS A 277 -8.00 19.85 11.94
N GLY A 278 -6.75 19.44 11.72
CA GLY A 278 -5.62 19.73 12.63
C GLY A 278 -5.74 18.99 13.98
N GLY A 279 -4.93 19.45 14.93
CA GLY A 279 -4.99 19.02 16.35
C GLY A 279 -4.28 17.71 16.66
N ASP A 280 -3.80 17.60 17.92
CA ASP A 280 -3.07 16.41 18.39
C ASP A 280 -3.95 15.16 18.46
N TYR A 281 -5.26 15.32 18.60
CA TYR A 281 -6.22 14.22 18.63
C TYR A 281 -6.07 13.29 17.42
N PHE A 282 -6.11 13.83 16.20
CA PHE A 282 -6.00 13.00 14.99
C PHE A 282 -4.60 12.44 14.78
N ARG A 283 -3.55 13.16 15.21
CA ARG A 283 -2.18 12.62 15.21
C ARG A 283 -2.06 11.40 16.11
N GLN A 284 -2.59 11.50 17.33
CA GLN A 284 -2.59 10.37 18.26
C GLN A 284 -3.43 9.19 17.75
N ARG A 285 -4.59 9.46 17.13
CA ARG A 285 -5.43 8.40 16.54
C ARG A 285 -4.74 7.73 15.34
N SER A 286 -3.94 8.46 14.56
CA SER A 286 -3.11 7.89 13.51
C SER A 286 -2.06 6.93 14.08
N LYS A 287 -1.37 7.32 15.15
CA LYS A 287 -0.43 6.43 15.83
C LYS A 287 -1.13 5.19 16.40
N ASN A 288 -2.25 5.38 17.07
CA ASN A 288 -3.04 4.29 17.62
C ASN A 288 -3.52 3.31 16.53
N ALA A 289 -3.86 3.81 15.33
CA ALA A 289 -4.29 2.97 14.22
C ALA A 289 -3.24 1.89 13.90
N VAL A 290 -1.98 2.27 13.82
CA VAL A 290 -0.88 1.35 13.56
C VAL A 290 -0.60 0.48 14.79
N ASP A 291 -0.40 1.10 15.95
CA ASP A 291 -0.02 0.38 17.18
C ASP A 291 -1.06 -0.70 17.54
N LEU A 292 -2.36 -0.35 17.54
CA LEU A 292 -3.42 -1.29 17.89
C LEU A 292 -3.62 -2.38 16.84
N THR A 293 -3.66 -1.99 15.56
CA THR A 293 -3.89 -2.96 14.49
C THR A 293 -2.76 -3.99 14.44
N PHE A 294 -1.51 -3.55 14.47
CA PHE A 294 -0.38 -4.49 14.37
C PHE A 294 -0.11 -5.26 15.66
N THR A 295 -0.49 -4.73 16.83
CA THR A 295 -0.39 -5.47 18.10
C THR A 295 -1.36 -6.64 18.16
N TYR A 296 -2.59 -6.49 17.65
CA TYR A 296 -3.64 -7.49 17.84
C TYR A 296 -4.00 -8.27 16.57
N HIS A 297 -3.68 -7.74 15.40
CA HIS A 297 -4.08 -8.30 14.10
C HIS A 297 -2.97 -8.22 13.04
N GLY A 298 -1.75 -7.86 13.43
CA GLY A 298 -0.63 -7.73 12.49
C GLY A 298 0.01 -9.07 12.17
N SER A 299 0.47 -9.21 10.93
CA SER A 299 1.33 -10.29 10.49
C SER A 299 2.80 -9.84 10.46
N ALA A 300 3.72 -10.74 10.70
CA ALA A 300 5.15 -10.51 10.52
C ALA A 300 5.51 -10.06 9.09
N SER A 301 4.68 -10.39 8.10
CA SER A 301 4.83 -9.94 6.71
C SER A 301 4.54 -8.44 6.50
N GLY A 302 4.23 -7.68 7.54
CA GLY A 302 3.88 -6.27 7.44
C GLY A 302 2.45 -6.00 6.98
N SER A 303 1.65 -7.04 6.80
CA SER A 303 0.22 -6.95 6.48
C SER A 303 -0.66 -7.22 7.71
N ILE A 304 -1.96 -7.20 7.51
CA ILE A 304 -2.98 -7.42 8.54
C ILE A 304 -3.58 -8.81 8.35
N LEU A 305 -3.74 -9.56 9.44
CA LEU A 305 -4.36 -10.89 9.44
C LEU A 305 -5.86 -10.74 9.21
N ALA A 306 -6.28 -10.96 7.99
CA ALA A 306 -7.67 -10.95 7.55
C ALA A 306 -7.78 -11.72 6.24
N ASP A 307 -8.44 -12.86 6.28
CA ASP A 307 -8.76 -13.66 5.10
C ASP A 307 -10.05 -13.20 4.39
N GLU A 308 -10.57 -12.12 4.64
CA GLU A 308 -11.72 -11.27 4.35
C GLU A 308 -11.98 -10.42 5.60
N TRP A 309 -12.07 -11.06 6.75
CA TRP A 309 -12.41 -10.43 8.03
C TRP A 309 -11.28 -10.66 9.03
N GLN A 310 -10.92 -9.63 9.77
CA GLN A 310 -10.05 -9.78 10.93
C GLN A 310 -10.64 -10.80 11.91
N ARG A 311 -9.77 -11.52 12.55
CA ARG A 311 -10.09 -12.50 13.60
C ARG A 311 -9.07 -12.41 14.71
N ASP A 312 -8.75 -13.55 15.32
CA ASP A 312 -7.64 -13.68 16.26
C ASP A 312 -6.27 -13.67 15.52
N ASP A 313 -5.19 -13.80 16.26
CA ASP A 313 -3.81 -13.83 15.78
C ASP A 313 -3.31 -15.24 15.42
N SER A 314 -4.21 -16.14 15.07
CA SER A 314 -3.85 -17.52 14.76
C SER A 314 -3.06 -17.62 13.45
N GLN A 315 -2.06 -18.51 13.43
CA GLN A 315 -1.14 -18.72 12.30
C GLN A 315 -1.83 -19.21 11.03
N TYR A 316 -3.02 -19.76 11.15
CA TYR A 316 -3.83 -20.22 10.01
C TYR A 316 -4.69 -19.13 9.37
N ILE A 317 -4.69 -17.91 9.92
CA ILE A 317 -5.37 -16.77 9.30
C ILE A 317 -4.48 -16.20 8.21
N GLY A 318 -5.01 -16.07 7.01
CA GLY A 318 -4.35 -15.45 5.87
C GLY A 318 -4.33 -13.93 5.96
N SER A 319 -3.74 -13.33 4.95
CA SER A 319 -3.85 -11.89 4.68
C SER A 319 -4.21 -11.74 3.22
N GLU A 320 -5.35 -11.16 2.96
CA GLU A 320 -5.84 -10.90 1.61
C GLU A 320 -4.91 -9.96 0.85
N LEU A 321 -4.70 -10.19 -0.45
CA LEU A 321 -3.82 -9.36 -1.27
C LEU A 321 -4.23 -7.87 -1.26
N CYS A 322 -5.53 -7.59 -1.37
CA CYS A 322 -6.05 -6.23 -1.28
C CYS A 322 -5.67 -5.56 0.04
N THR A 323 -5.78 -6.29 1.16
CA THR A 323 -5.38 -5.80 2.48
C THR A 323 -3.90 -5.39 2.51
N ALA A 324 -3.01 -6.21 1.94
CA ALA A 324 -1.58 -5.89 1.88
C ALA A 324 -1.28 -4.66 1.00
N VAL A 325 -1.95 -4.56 -0.15
CA VAL A 325 -1.82 -3.42 -1.08
C VAL A 325 -2.24 -2.12 -0.41
N GLU A 326 -3.43 -2.09 0.20
CA GLU A 326 -3.98 -0.90 0.84
C GLU A 326 -3.21 -0.52 2.12
N THR A 327 -2.74 -1.52 2.88
CA THR A 327 -1.89 -1.30 4.07
C THR A 327 -0.58 -0.61 3.68
N SER A 328 0.10 -1.09 2.63
CA SER A 328 1.37 -0.51 2.21
C SER A 328 1.21 0.94 1.73
N TYR A 329 0.15 1.23 0.98
CA TYR A 329 -0.15 2.60 0.55
C TYR A 329 -0.50 3.51 1.72
N SER A 330 -1.33 3.03 2.66
CA SER A 330 -1.71 3.80 3.85
C SER A 330 -0.49 4.18 4.70
N LEU A 331 0.43 3.24 4.92
CA LEU A 331 1.64 3.47 5.69
C LEU A 331 2.59 4.46 4.99
N ALA A 332 2.74 4.37 3.66
CA ALA A 332 3.51 5.33 2.88
C ALA A 332 2.91 6.75 2.96
N TYR A 333 1.60 6.88 2.82
CA TYR A 333 0.88 8.14 2.99
C TYR A 333 1.05 8.71 4.41
N MET A 334 0.92 7.88 5.44
CA MET A 334 1.09 8.29 6.83
C MET A 334 2.51 8.78 7.11
N TYR A 335 3.53 8.14 6.55
CA TYR A 335 4.91 8.61 6.63
C TYR A 335 5.07 9.99 5.99
N GLN A 336 4.49 10.19 4.82
CA GLN A 336 4.54 11.49 4.14
C GLN A 336 3.83 12.59 4.93
N VAL A 337 2.71 12.29 5.58
CA VAL A 337 1.94 13.29 6.33
C VAL A 337 2.57 13.56 7.70
N LEU A 338 2.95 12.53 8.45
CA LEU A 338 3.31 12.64 9.87
C LEU A 338 4.81 12.50 10.14
N GLY A 339 5.57 11.84 9.25
CA GLY A 339 7.02 11.70 9.36
C GLY A 339 7.50 10.61 10.33
N ASP A 340 6.65 9.75 10.86
CA ASP A 340 7.06 8.67 11.77
C ASP A 340 7.76 7.53 10.99
N ASN A 341 9.04 7.28 11.31
CA ASN A 341 9.89 6.32 10.59
C ASN A 341 9.36 4.88 10.60
N ASN A 342 8.64 4.48 11.65
CA ASN A 342 8.03 3.15 11.76
C ASN A 342 7.05 2.86 10.62
N TYR A 343 6.34 3.89 10.11
CA TYR A 343 5.43 3.72 9.00
C TYR A 343 6.16 3.34 7.70
N ALA A 344 7.32 3.93 7.46
CA ALA A 344 8.14 3.61 6.28
C ALA A 344 8.72 2.19 6.36
N ASP A 345 9.23 1.76 7.52
CA ASP A 345 9.71 0.39 7.72
C ASP A 345 8.63 -0.65 7.46
N ARG A 346 7.42 -0.43 7.99
CA ARG A 346 6.28 -1.31 7.76
C ARG A 346 5.81 -1.30 6.31
N ALA A 347 5.81 -0.14 5.64
CA ALA A 347 5.45 -0.05 4.22
C ALA A 347 6.39 -0.87 3.34
N GLU A 348 7.70 -0.82 3.59
CA GLU A 348 8.69 -1.63 2.88
C GLU A 348 8.49 -3.13 3.15
N THR A 349 8.27 -3.53 4.41
CA THR A 349 8.02 -4.95 4.75
C THR A 349 6.79 -5.47 4.02
N ALA A 350 5.69 -4.72 4.01
CA ALA A 350 4.45 -5.11 3.33
C ALA A 350 4.65 -5.30 1.82
N VAL A 351 5.52 -4.53 1.18
CA VAL A 351 5.82 -4.65 -0.25
C VAL A 351 6.68 -5.87 -0.58
N THR A 352 7.70 -6.15 0.21
CA THR A 352 8.63 -7.27 -0.03
C THR A 352 8.04 -8.63 0.31
N CYS A 353 6.89 -8.65 1.00
CA CYS A 353 6.21 -9.87 1.45
C CYS A 353 4.86 -10.12 0.73
N ARG A 354 4.65 -9.55 -0.46
CA ARG A 354 3.34 -9.51 -1.15
C ARG A 354 2.82 -10.81 -1.76
N HIS A 355 3.51 -11.92 -1.67
CA HIS A 355 2.95 -13.18 -2.13
C HIS A 355 1.90 -13.66 -1.14
N GLN A 356 0.66 -13.28 -1.38
CA GLN A 356 -0.46 -13.70 -0.55
C GLN A 356 -1.51 -14.40 -1.40
N THR A 357 -1.99 -15.49 -0.89
CA THR A 357 -3.12 -16.20 -1.44
C THR A 357 -4.38 -15.44 -1.09
N CYS A 358 -5.22 -15.15 -2.05
CA CYS A 358 -6.59 -14.79 -1.76
C CYS A 358 -7.31 -16.00 -1.20
N LEU A 359 -7.59 -15.97 0.09
CA LEU A 359 -8.16 -17.11 0.76
C LEU A 359 -9.23 -16.74 1.75
N LEU A 360 -10.33 -17.34 1.50
CA LEU A 360 -11.45 -17.36 2.39
C LEU A 360 -11.30 -18.39 3.49
N ARG A 361 -11.58 -17.93 4.69
CA ARG A 361 -11.84 -18.74 5.88
C ARG A 361 -10.70 -19.66 6.32
N GLY A 362 -9.44 -19.24 6.10
CA GLY A 362 -8.27 -19.90 6.69
C GLY A 362 -8.05 -21.34 6.26
N VAL A 363 -8.43 -21.72 5.05
CA VAL A 363 -8.38 -23.12 4.62
C VAL A 363 -7.84 -23.34 3.23
N ALA A 364 -7.42 -22.30 2.50
CA ALA A 364 -7.07 -22.51 1.12
C ALA A 364 -5.56 -22.49 0.89
N THR A 365 -5.10 -23.39 0.07
CA THR A 365 -3.75 -23.49 -0.48
C THR A 365 -3.82 -23.28 -2.00
N THR A 366 -4.69 -22.34 -2.43
CA THR A 366 -5.07 -22.16 -3.82
C THR A 366 -4.67 -20.77 -4.28
N TYR A 367 -4.14 -20.68 -5.49
CA TYR A 367 -3.91 -19.42 -6.21
C TYR A 367 -4.86 -19.39 -7.41
N GLY A 368 -5.60 -18.31 -7.61
CA GLY A 368 -6.55 -18.18 -8.71
C GLY A 368 -6.91 -16.72 -8.99
N MET A 369 -7.66 -16.49 -10.07
CA MET A 369 -8.12 -15.17 -10.48
C MET A 369 -9.48 -14.79 -9.89
N GLU A 370 -9.98 -15.52 -8.93
CA GLU A 370 -11.23 -15.24 -8.21
C GLU A 370 -12.40 -14.88 -9.15
N PRO A 371 -12.80 -15.75 -10.07
CA PRO A 371 -13.65 -15.38 -11.21
C PRO A 371 -15.08 -14.93 -10.84
N LEU A 372 -15.49 -15.14 -9.59
CA LEU A 372 -16.81 -14.73 -9.09
C LEU A 372 -16.78 -13.42 -8.31
N TYR A 373 -15.65 -13.10 -7.68
CA TYR A 373 -15.46 -11.86 -6.92
C TYR A 373 -14.00 -11.42 -6.95
N PRO A 374 -13.54 -10.87 -8.06
CA PRO A 374 -12.11 -10.68 -8.36
C PRO A 374 -11.51 -9.38 -7.80
N CYS A 375 -11.86 -8.99 -6.57
CA CYS A 375 -11.35 -7.74 -6.02
C CYS A 375 -9.81 -7.71 -5.92
N CYS A 376 -9.18 -8.82 -5.50
CA CYS A 376 -7.72 -8.90 -5.45
C CYS A 376 -7.08 -8.90 -6.84
N THR A 377 -7.70 -9.55 -7.81
CA THR A 377 -7.21 -9.56 -9.21
C THR A 377 -7.08 -8.14 -9.74
N VAL A 378 -8.14 -7.33 -9.62
CA VAL A 378 -8.16 -5.95 -10.13
C VAL A 378 -7.45 -4.94 -9.22
N ASN A 379 -7.22 -5.26 -7.95
CA ASN A 379 -6.47 -4.40 -7.02
C ASN A 379 -4.96 -4.67 -7.04
N HIS A 380 -4.52 -5.86 -7.44
CA HIS A 380 -3.10 -6.23 -7.58
C HIS A 380 -2.28 -5.18 -8.36
N PRO A 381 -2.78 -4.57 -9.45
CA PRO A 381 -2.06 -3.57 -10.22
C PRO A 381 -1.55 -2.37 -9.39
N GLN A 382 -2.15 -2.04 -8.25
CA GLN A 382 -1.74 -0.89 -7.45
C GLN A 382 -0.44 -1.11 -6.67
N GLY A 383 -0.04 -2.35 -6.49
CA GLY A 383 0.98 -2.72 -5.51
C GLY A 383 2.35 -2.07 -5.70
N TYR A 384 3.16 -2.54 -6.64
CA TYR A 384 4.50 -1.99 -6.88
C TYR A 384 4.48 -0.55 -7.39
N PRO A 385 3.54 -0.13 -8.26
CA PRO A 385 3.50 1.27 -8.70
C PRO A 385 3.38 2.26 -7.54
N LYS A 386 2.54 1.96 -6.55
CA LYS A 386 2.42 2.82 -5.36
C LYS A 386 3.67 2.82 -4.48
N PHE A 387 4.42 1.73 -4.42
CA PHE A 387 5.72 1.73 -3.77
C PHE A 387 6.70 2.64 -4.51
N VAL A 388 6.82 2.51 -5.83
CA VAL A 388 7.74 3.31 -6.65
C VAL A 388 7.42 4.79 -6.53
N THR A 389 6.15 5.21 -6.71
CA THR A 389 5.74 6.63 -6.65
C THR A 389 5.95 7.26 -5.28
N ASN A 390 5.96 6.47 -4.21
CA ASN A 390 6.15 6.96 -2.85
C ASN A 390 7.58 6.76 -2.33
N SER A 391 8.51 6.22 -3.13
CA SER A 391 9.88 5.95 -2.69
C SER A 391 10.74 7.22 -2.54
N TRP A 392 10.44 8.27 -3.30
CA TRP A 392 11.11 9.56 -3.18
C TRP A 392 10.11 10.67 -2.84
N VAL A 393 10.56 11.63 -2.05
CA VAL A 393 9.72 12.73 -1.53
C VAL A 393 10.46 14.06 -1.55
N SER A 394 9.74 15.16 -1.69
CA SER A 394 10.26 16.50 -1.45
C SER A 394 10.29 16.81 0.05
N VAL A 395 11.38 17.39 0.52
CA VAL A 395 11.59 17.81 1.92
C VAL A 395 11.74 19.32 1.97
N GLY A 396 10.68 20.02 2.33
CA GLY A 396 10.64 21.49 2.22
C GLY A 396 10.84 21.95 0.78
N SER A 397 11.46 23.13 0.59
CA SER A 397 11.69 23.71 -0.74
C SER A 397 13.04 23.36 -1.36
N LYS A 398 13.97 22.78 -0.58
CA LYS A 398 15.36 22.54 -0.99
C LYS A 398 15.81 21.10 -0.80
N GLY A 399 14.95 20.23 -0.36
CA GLY A 399 15.29 18.85 -0.03
C GLY A 399 14.62 17.82 -0.94
N LEU A 400 15.32 16.70 -1.13
CA LEU A 400 14.84 15.50 -1.80
C LEU A 400 15.20 14.30 -0.92
N GLY A 401 14.21 13.46 -0.59
CA GLY A 401 14.39 12.33 0.32
C GLY A 401 14.13 10.98 -0.35
N HIS A 402 14.99 9.98 -0.11
CA HIS A 402 14.74 8.59 -0.42
C HIS A 402 14.02 7.95 0.78
N ALA A 403 12.70 7.96 0.72
CA ALA A 403 11.78 7.61 1.80
C ALA A 403 11.59 6.10 1.96
N LEU A 404 11.28 5.39 0.87
CA LEU A 404 11.18 3.93 0.84
C LEU A 404 12.36 3.41 0.02
N LEU A 405 13.27 2.69 0.70
CA LEU A 405 14.52 2.27 0.08
C LEU A 405 14.28 1.16 -0.96
N GLY A 406 14.97 1.29 -2.09
CA GLY A 406 14.86 0.33 -3.18
C GLY A 406 15.61 0.78 -4.44
N PRO A 407 15.72 -0.07 -5.45
CA PRO A 407 16.33 0.29 -6.72
C PRO A 407 15.40 1.22 -7.52
N THR A 408 15.49 2.52 -7.26
CA THR A 408 14.70 3.55 -7.94
C THR A 408 15.56 4.74 -8.34
N ASN A 409 15.27 5.31 -9.50
CA ASN A 409 15.91 6.51 -10.02
C ASN A 409 14.92 7.67 -9.96
N VAL A 410 15.41 8.89 -9.77
CA VAL A 410 14.58 10.08 -9.74
C VAL A 410 15.15 11.18 -10.62
N ASN A 411 14.25 11.80 -11.41
CA ASN A 411 14.56 12.99 -12.19
C ASN A 411 13.50 14.04 -11.89
N THR A 412 13.89 15.11 -11.21
CA THR A 412 12.94 16.13 -10.72
C THR A 412 13.62 17.49 -10.56
N LYS A 413 12.86 18.49 -10.14
CA LYS A 413 13.37 19.82 -9.81
C LYS A 413 13.41 20.06 -8.32
N VAL A 414 14.58 20.45 -7.79
CA VAL A 414 14.76 20.80 -6.38
C VAL A 414 15.44 22.17 -6.29
N ASN A 415 14.96 23.04 -5.43
CA ASN A 415 15.49 24.41 -5.28
C ASN A 415 15.55 25.19 -6.60
N GLY A 416 14.62 24.92 -7.53
CA GLY A 416 14.60 25.51 -8.87
C GLY A 416 15.76 25.06 -9.79
N GLY A 417 16.41 23.96 -9.48
CA GLY A 417 17.43 23.29 -10.30
C GLY A 417 17.03 21.89 -10.67
N ASP A 418 17.56 21.37 -11.78
CA ASP A 418 17.34 20.00 -12.20
C ASP A 418 18.22 19.06 -11.36
N VAL A 419 17.64 17.97 -10.87
CA VAL A 419 18.31 16.91 -10.11
C VAL A 419 18.00 15.57 -10.73
N SER A 420 19.05 14.79 -11.00
CA SER A 420 18.96 13.41 -11.45
C SER A 420 19.75 12.53 -10.49
N ILE A 421 19.13 11.48 -9.97
CA ILE A 421 19.76 10.51 -9.08
C ILE A 421 19.48 9.10 -9.61
N GLU A 422 20.55 8.34 -9.82
CA GLU A 422 20.51 6.91 -10.09
C GLU A 422 20.88 6.15 -8.82
N CYS A 423 19.97 5.31 -8.31
CA CYS A 423 20.23 4.44 -7.16
C CYS A 423 20.43 3.00 -7.62
N THR A 424 21.67 2.54 -7.56
CA THR A 424 22.02 1.14 -7.85
C THR A 424 22.09 0.35 -6.56
N THR A 425 21.21 -0.63 -6.43
CA THR A 425 21.13 -1.50 -5.24
C THR A 425 20.37 -2.79 -5.54
N ASN A 426 20.69 -3.84 -4.79
CA ASN A 426 19.89 -5.06 -4.67
C ASN A 426 19.15 -5.13 -3.31
N TYR A 427 19.00 -3.99 -2.62
CA TYR A 427 18.19 -3.93 -1.40
C TYR A 427 16.74 -4.39 -1.68
N PRO A 428 16.11 -5.20 -0.80
CA PRO A 428 16.56 -5.62 0.54
C PRO A 428 17.39 -6.93 0.56
N PHE A 429 17.75 -7.52 -0.57
CA PHE A 429 18.53 -8.76 -0.64
C PHE A 429 20.03 -8.56 -0.32
N THR A 430 20.52 -7.36 -0.53
CA THR A 430 21.81 -6.87 -0.04
C THR A 430 21.61 -5.60 0.77
N ASN A 431 22.62 -5.16 1.48
CA ASN A 431 22.56 -4.05 2.42
C ASN A 431 23.31 -2.79 1.97
N SER A 432 23.59 -2.64 0.68
CA SER A 432 24.31 -1.49 0.14
C SER A 432 23.52 -0.78 -0.95
N LEU A 433 23.55 0.56 -0.91
CA LEU A 433 22.96 1.43 -1.92
C LEU A 433 24.05 2.37 -2.44
N SER A 434 24.14 2.51 -3.76
CA SER A 434 25.05 3.42 -4.44
C SER A 434 24.25 4.46 -5.21
N TYR A 435 24.59 5.73 -5.01
CA TYR A 435 23.90 6.85 -5.66
C TYR A 435 24.86 7.60 -6.58
N ASN A 436 24.44 7.84 -7.82
CA ASN A 436 25.08 8.75 -8.76
C ASN A 436 24.18 9.98 -8.93
N ILE A 437 24.63 11.13 -8.45
CA ILE A 437 23.85 12.33 -8.32
C ILE A 437 24.38 13.40 -9.25
N ARG A 438 23.51 13.99 -10.06
CA ARG A 438 23.79 15.18 -10.88
C ARG A 438 22.83 16.29 -10.47
N ALA A 439 23.36 17.44 -10.10
CA ALA A 439 22.59 18.57 -9.64
C ALA A 439 23.00 19.86 -10.36
N SER A 440 22.03 20.61 -10.89
CA SER A 440 22.27 21.91 -11.51
C SER A 440 22.37 23.06 -10.50
N LYS A 441 21.96 22.84 -9.25
CA LYS A 441 22.07 23.74 -8.09
C LYS A 441 22.30 22.94 -6.82
N ASP A 442 22.80 23.60 -5.77
CA ASP A 442 22.90 23.02 -4.44
C ASP A 442 21.54 22.63 -3.89
N PHE A 443 21.46 21.45 -3.22
CA PHE A 443 20.27 20.98 -2.54
C PHE A 443 20.62 20.08 -1.36
N ASP A 444 19.66 19.73 -0.54
CA ASP A 444 19.81 18.79 0.56
C ASP A 444 19.23 17.42 0.18
N LEU A 445 20.05 16.38 0.15
CA LEU A 445 19.61 14.99 0.04
C LEU A 445 19.30 14.46 1.43
N TYR A 446 18.19 13.73 1.56
CA TYR A 446 17.83 13.02 2.76
C TYR A 446 17.76 11.53 2.48
N LEU A 447 18.48 10.73 3.25
CA LEU A 447 18.41 9.26 3.18
C LEU A 447 17.77 8.71 4.45
N ARG A 448 16.83 7.82 4.28
CA ARG A 448 16.19 7.19 5.43
C ARG A 448 17.13 6.22 6.13
N VAL A 449 17.14 6.29 7.44
CA VAL A 449 17.83 5.41 8.40
C VAL A 449 16.79 4.52 9.05
N PRO A 450 16.59 3.27 8.57
CA PRO A 450 15.59 2.36 9.14
C PRO A 450 15.80 2.08 10.63
N GLU A 451 14.73 1.90 11.41
CA GLU A 451 14.83 1.65 12.86
C GLU A 451 15.53 0.34 13.20
N TRP A 452 15.39 -0.68 12.34
CA TRP A 452 16.02 -1.99 12.53
C TRP A 452 17.54 -2.00 12.26
N MET A 453 18.10 -0.92 11.76
CA MET A 453 19.48 -0.84 11.32
C MET A 453 20.47 -0.72 12.50
N ASN A 454 21.59 -1.44 12.43
CA ASN A 454 22.70 -1.28 13.38
C ASN A 454 23.61 -0.13 12.94
N LEU A 455 23.48 1.02 13.61
CA LEU A 455 24.24 2.22 13.29
C LEU A 455 25.77 2.02 13.41
N HIS A 456 26.25 1.18 14.35
CA HIS A 456 27.67 0.97 14.59
C HIS A 456 28.37 0.21 13.44
N THR A 457 27.64 -0.58 12.67
CA THR A 457 28.16 -1.33 11.52
C THR A 457 27.76 -0.71 10.18
N SER A 458 27.06 0.42 10.22
CA SER A 458 26.65 1.19 9.05
C SER A 458 27.70 2.18 8.61
N SER A 459 27.73 2.53 7.33
CA SER A 459 28.66 3.53 6.80
C SER A 459 28.05 4.35 5.67
N LEU A 460 28.47 5.61 5.60
CA LEU A 460 28.07 6.54 4.55
C LEU A 460 29.32 7.25 4.03
N ALA A 461 29.62 7.10 2.75
CA ALA A 461 30.72 7.76 2.09
C ALA A 461 30.22 8.65 0.95
N VAL A 462 30.69 9.90 0.92
CA VAL A 462 30.33 10.91 -0.08
C VAL A 462 31.56 11.32 -0.86
N THR A 463 31.56 11.10 -2.17
CA THR A 463 32.64 11.48 -3.07
C THR A 463 32.17 12.60 -3.98
N ARG A 464 32.84 13.76 -3.91
CA ARG A 464 32.55 14.94 -4.72
C ARG A 464 33.57 15.06 -5.82
N SER A 465 33.09 15.20 -7.05
CA SER A 465 33.93 15.44 -8.24
C SER A 465 33.69 16.86 -8.73
N ALA A 466 34.72 17.70 -8.68
CA ALA A 466 34.66 19.03 -9.26
C ALA A 466 35.53 19.08 -10.53
N ALA A 467 35.07 19.79 -11.56
CA ALA A 467 35.82 19.92 -12.82
C ALA A 467 37.24 20.44 -12.58
N GLY A 468 38.23 19.69 -13.05
CA GLY A 468 39.63 20.04 -12.92
C GLY A 468 40.28 19.84 -11.53
N LYS A 469 39.60 19.19 -10.57
CA LYS A 469 40.12 18.84 -9.25
C LYS A 469 40.09 17.34 -9.02
N ALA A 470 40.99 16.83 -8.19
CA ALA A 470 40.90 15.45 -7.71
C ALA A 470 39.60 15.23 -6.91
N SER A 471 38.96 14.08 -7.10
CA SER A 471 37.81 13.70 -6.32
C SER A 471 38.17 13.57 -4.83
N ALA A 472 37.31 14.10 -3.96
CA ALA A 472 37.48 14.02 -2.51
C ALA A 472 36.36 13.16 -1.92
N THR A 473 36.75 12.14 -1.15
CA THR A 473 35.80 11.27 -0.41
C THR A 473 35.82 11.65 1.06
N ALA A 474 34.65 11.81 1.64
CA ALA A 474 34.43 12.00 3.07
C ALA A 474 33.52 10.87 3.60
N THR A 475 33.92 10.26 4.71
CA THR A 475 33.07 9.32 5.45
C THR A 475 32.26 10.09 6.51
N MET A 476 30.98 9.80 6.63
CA MET A 476 30.08 10.39 7.61
C MET A 476 29.56 9.29 8.54
N ALA A 477 29.30 9.64 9.80
CA ALA A 477 28.53 8.77 10.68
C ALA A 477 27.10 8.63 10.12
N VAL A 478 26.49 7.47 10.31
CA VAL A 478 25.08 7.25 10.00
C VAL A 478 24.28 7.54 11.24
N GLU A 479 23.39 8.52 11.15
CA GLU A 479 22.52 8.95 12.25
C GLU A 479 21.22 9.53 11.69
N ALA A 480 20.09 9.25 12.35
CA ALA A 480 18.84 9.93 12.05
C ALA A 480 18.84 11.33 12.68
N SER A 481 18.37 12.33 11.94
CA SER A 481 18.33 13.72 12.44
C SER A 481 17.21 13.95 13.46
N ASP A 482 16.14 13.17 13.39
CA ASP A 482 14.95 13.28 14.22
C ASP A 482 14.06 12.01 14.09
N ASP A 483 12.84 12.06 14.63
CA ASP A 483 11.87 10.96 14.59
C ASP A 483 11.45 10.55 13.15
N THR A 484 11.77 11.39 12.14
CA THR A 484 11.50 11.03 10.74
C THR A 484 12.43 9.96 10.19
N GLY A 485 13.51 9.66 10.90
CA GLY A 485 14.53 8.71 10.46
C GLY A 485 15.37 9.21 9.28
N MET A 486 15.29 10.49 8.91
CA MET A 486 16.02 11.02 7.75
C MET A 486 17.39 11.57 8.16
N GLN A 487 18.43 11.16 7.44
CA GLN A 487 19.77 11.77 7.53
C GLN A 487 19.97 12.78 6.41
N LYS A 488 20.26 14.03 6.76
CA LYS A 488 20.54 15.12 5.84
C LYS A 488 21.99 15.09 5.32
N ILE A 489 22.14 15.23 4.00
CA ILE A 489 23.43 15.26 3.31
C ILE A 489 23.43 16.46 2.35
N PRO A 490 24.24 17.52 2.59
CA PRO A 490 24.35 18.63 1.66
C PRO A 490 25.00 18.19 0.34
N ILE A 491 24.34 18.46 -0.79
CA ILE A 491 24.82 18.17 -2.14
C ILE A 491 25.08 19.50 -2.85
N SER A 492 26.32 19.67 -3.33
CA SER A 492 26.71 20.84 -4.14
C SER A 492 26.37 20.61 -5.61
N GLN A 493 26.18 21.70 -6.35
CA GLN A 493 26.08 21.68 -7.81
C GLN A 493 27.19 20.83 -8.43
N GLY A 494 26.88 20.03 -9.44
CA GLY A 494 27.80 19.14 -10.14
C GLY A 494 27.49 17.67 -9.95
N THR A 495 28.53 16.84 -9.91
CA THR A 495 28.41 15.39 -9.75
C THR A 495 28.90 14.95 -8.37
N THR A 496 28.05 14.16 -7.68
CA THR A 496 28.37 13.54 -6.39
C THR A 496 28.04 12.06 -6.48
N THR A 497 28.94 11.20 -6.01
CA THR A 497 28.64 9.79 -5.79
C THR A 497 28.57 9.51 -4.29
N LEU A 498 27.66 8.62 -3.91
CA LEU A 498 27.44 8.29 -2.52
C LEU A 498 27.32 6.77 -2.38
N SER A 499 27.96 6.21 -1.36
CA SER A 499 27.83 4.81 -0.96
C SER A 499 27.26 4.76 0.45
N TYR A 500 26.12 4.07 0.59
CA TYR A 500 25.40 3.90 1.84
C TYR A 500 25.30 2.41 2.15
N SER A 501 25.97 1.96 3.22
CA SER A 501 25.92 0.58 3.71
C SER A 501 25.11 0.51 4.98
N LEU A 502 24.06 -0.29 4.96
CA LEU A 502 23.18 -0.54 6.09
C LEU A 502 23.78 -1.63 6.96
N GLY A 503 23.96 -1.39 8.24
CA GLY A 503 24.35 -2.39 9.20
C GLY A 503 23.20 -3.36 9.47
N VAL A 504 23.31 -4.59 9.01
CA VAL A 504 22.28 -5.62 9.19
C VAL A 504 22.83 -6.89 9.81
N GLY A 505 21.95 -7.64 10.48
CA GLY A 505 22.19 -8.95 10.99
C GLY A 505 20.88 -9.74 11.08
N PRO A 506 20.92 -11.04 11.32
CA PRO A 506 19.71 -11.80 11.61
C PRO A 506 18.97 -11.18 12.81
N ARG A 507 17.69 -10.87 12.63
CA ARG A 507 16.83 -10.30 13.66
C ARG A 507 15.70 -11.29 13.95
N VAL A 508 15.52 -11.61 15.22
CA VAL A 508 14.50 -12.55 15.71
C VAL A 508 13.45 -11.76 16.47
N GLU A 509 12.27 -11.66 15.91
CA GLU A 509 11.12 -11.04 16.58
C GLU A 509 10.27 -12.09 17.28
N LYS A 510 9.97 -11.85 18.54
CA LYS A 510 9.06 -12.69 19.31
C LYS A 510 7.62 -12.35 18.95
N LEU A 511 6.85 -13.35 18.65
CA LEU A 511 5.44 -13.27 18.32
C LEU A 511 4.59 -13.98 19.39
N ALA A 512 3.27 -13.99 19.18
CA ALA A 512 2.35 -14.74 20.04
C ALA A 512 2.71 -16.23 20.12
N ASP A 513 2.19 -16.92 21.15
CA ASP A 513 2.39 -18.34 21.40
C ASP A 513 3.87 -18.76 21.50
N ASN A 514 4.78 -17.85 21.94
CA ASN A 514 6.22 -18.06 21.98
C ASN A 514 6.80 -18.52 20.64
N THR A 515 6.28 -18.04 19.55
CA THR A 515 6.82 -18.20 18.21
C THR A 515 7.75 -17.05 17.86
N VAL A 516 8.46 -17.21 16.75
CA VAL A 516 9.36 -16.18 16.24
C VAL A 516 9.18 -15.98 14.73
N ALA A 517 9.41 -14.74 14.30
CA ALA A 517 9.69 -14.38 12.90
C ALA A 517 11.17 -14.03 12.75
N ILE A 518 11.77 -14.36 11.63
CA ILE A 518 13.19 -14.16 11.34
C ILE A 518 13.32 -13.20 10.18
N PHE A 519 14.14 -12.15 10.38
CA PHE A 519 14.40 -11.11 9.39
C PHE A 519 15.90 -10.98 9.11
N TRP A 520 16.20 -10.51 7.91
CA TRP A 520 17.47 -9.89 7.54
C TRP A 520 17.16 -8.48 7.06
N GLY A 521 17.54 -7.47 7.86
CA GLY A 521 17.04 -6.12 7.63
C GLY A 521 15.51 -6.09 7.63
N ASN A 522 14.92 -5.66 6.51
CA ASN A 522 13.47 -5.62 6.33
C ASN A 522 12.89 -6.86 5.61
N LEU A 523 13.72 -7.81 5.24
CA LEU A 523 13.29 -9.00 4.52
C LEU A 523 12.91 -10.12 5.51
N LEU A 524 11.64 -10.52 5.50
CA LEU A 524 11.13 -11.65 6.28
C LEU A 524 11.51 -12.99 5.61
N TYR A 525 11.78 -14.01 6.41
CA TYR A 525 12.09 -15.36 5.96
C TYR A 525 11.04 -16.38 6.37
N ALA A 526 10.80 -17.33 5.51
CA ALA A 526 9.91 -18.47 5.73
C ALA A 526 10.68 -19.79 5.66
N LEU A 527 10.21 -20.81 6.36
CA LEU A 527 10.73 -22.16 6.26
C LEU A 527 10.53 -22.69 4.83
N ASP A 528 11.60 -23.19 4.20
CA ASP A 528 11.55 -23.82 2.87
C ASP A 528 10.94 -25.23 2.98
N VAL A 529 9.63 -25.30 2.94
CA VAL A 529 8.88 -26.56 2.95
C VAL A 529 8.72 -27.18 1.56
N GLY A 530 9.35 -26.61 0.53
CA GLY A 530 9.15 -27.03 -0.85
C GLY A 530 7.68 -26.98 -1.26
N TYR A 531 7.36 -27.23 -2.52
CA TYR A 531 5.97 -27.37 -2.95
C TYR A 531 5.82 -28.21 -4.22
N THR A 532 4.64 -28.77 -4.39
CA THR A 532 4.09 -29.22 -5.66
C THR A 532 2.81 -28.50 -5.92
N SER A 533 2.47 -28.28 -7.18
CA SER A 533 1.19 -27.71 -7.57
C SER A 533 0.41 -28.62 -8.50
N THR A 534 -0.91 -28.53 -8.40
CA THR A 534 -1.87 -29.15 -9.32
C THR A 534 -2.92 -28.11 -9.70
N THR A 535 -3.44 -28.17 -10.90
CA THR A 535 -4.46 -27.23 -11.39
C THR A 535 -5.83 -27.87 -11.51
N SER A 536 -6.86 -27.11 -11.25
CA SER A 536 -8.25 -27.52 -11.43
C SER A 536 -9.09 -26.37 -12.02
N LEU A 537 -10.38 -26.63 -12.27
CA LEU A 537 -11.33 -25.55 -12.54
C LEU A 537 -11.42 -24.62 -11.33
N PRO A 538 -11.71 -23.33 -11.55
CA PRO A 538 -11.90 -22.38 -10.44
C PRO A 538 -12.98 -22.85 -9.46
N HIS A 539 -12.75 -22.56 -8.18
CA HIS A 539 -13.67 -22.93 -7.11
C HIS A 539 -14.47 -21.72 -6.63
N SER A 540 -15.57 -22.00 -5.95
CA SER A 540 -16.36 -20.95 -5.32
C SER A 540 -15.57 -20.27 -4.20
N TYR A 541 -15.66 -18.97 -4.17
CA TYR A 541 -15.26 -18.18 -3.02
C TYR A 541 -15.96 -18.69 -1.75
N GLY A 542 -15.32 -19.27 -0.84
CA GLY A 542 -15.89 -19.85 0.37
C GLY A 542 -15.97 -21.37 0.41
N ASP A 543 -15.78 -22.05 -0.71
CA ASP A 543 -15.64 -23.51 -0.74
C ASP A 543 -14.55 -23.96 -1.73
N PRO A 544 -13.28 -23.75 -1.39
CA PRO A 544 -12.16 -24.13 -2.27
C PRO A 544 -12.00 -25.65 -2.43
N ARG A 545 -12.76 -26.45 -1.68
CA ARG A 545 -12.76 -27.91 -1.78
C ARG A 545 -14.04 -28.48 -2.39
N GLY A 546 -14.96 -27.59 -2.74
CA GLY A 546 -16.19 -27.94 -3.45
C GLY A 546 -15.94 -28.33 -4.91
N PRO A 547 -16.97 -28.62 -5.67
CA PRO A 547 -16.82 -28.90 -7.10
C PRO A 547 -16.34 -27.64 -7.85
N GLY A 548 -15.45 -27.84 -8.83
CA GLY A 548 -15.01 -26.76 -9.71
C GLY A 548 -16.18 -26.15 -10.49
N ILE A 549 -16.12 -24.84 -10.73
CA ILE A 549 -17.14 -24.09 -11.46
C ILE A 549 -16.90 -24.25 -12.95
N SER A 550 -17.90 -24.73 -13.69
CA SER A 550 -17.91 -24.79 -15.14
C SER A 550 -18.75 -23.65 -15.74
N GLY A 551 -18.50 -23.34 -17.01
CA GLY A 551 -19.31 -22.35 -17.74
C GLY A 551 -18.96 -20.89 -17.47
N LEU A 552 -17.86 -20.62 -16.79
CA LEU A 552 -17.33 -19.26 -16.65
C LEU A 552 -16.90 -18.68 -18.00
N PRO A 553 -17.00 -17.35 -18.20
CA PRO A 553 -16.58 -16.72 -19.46
C PRO A 553 -15.07 -16.88 -19.74
N PHE A 554 -14.29 -17.24 -18.74
CA PHE A 554 -12.84 -17.44 -18.80
C PHE A 554 -12.50 -18.93 -18.84
N LYS A 555 -12.59 -19.54 -20.01
CA LYS A 555 -12.41 -21.01 -20.19
C LYS A 555 -11.05 -21.54 -19.77
N GLU A 556 -10.03 -20.69 -19.85
CA GLU A 556 -8.64 -21.05 -19.55
C GLU A 556 -8.27 -20.83 -18.07
N LEU A 557 -9.14 -20.21 -17.27
CA LEU A 557 -8.87 -20.02 -15.86
C LEU A 557 -8.75 -21.33 -15.11
N ARG A 558 -7.75 -21.40 -14.27
CA ARG A 558 -7.50 -22.51 -13.34
C ARG A 558 -7.15 -21.98 -11.98
N ASP A 559 -7.56 -22.69 -10.96
CA ASP A 559 -7.00 -22.58 -9.63
C ASP A 559 -5.78 -23.51 -9.53
N GLU A 560 -4.71 -23.02 -8.94
CA GLU A 560 -3.50 -23.76 -8.65
C GLU A 560 -3.48 -24.14 -7.17
N PHE A 561 -3.47 -25.43 -6.88
CA PHE A 561 -3.35 -25.97 -5.52
C PHE A 561 -1.90 -26.26 -5.19
N VAL A 562 -1.43 -25.72 -4.07
CA VAL A 562 -0.05 -25.81 -3.62
C VAL A 562 0.02 -26.67 -2.36
N ASN A 563 0.87 -27.69 -2.37
CA ASN A 563 1.10 -28.57 -1.23
C ASN A 563 2.59 -28.63 -0.88
N SER A 564 2.91 -28.67 0.41
CA SER A 564 4.28 -28.85 0.87
C SER A 564 4.84 -30.23 0.50
N THR A 565 6.13 -30.28 0.17
CA THR A 565 6.86 -31.54 -0.14
C THR A 565 7.91 -31.92 0.90
N LYS A 566 8.18 -31.03 1.85
CA LYS A 566 9.11 -31.22 2.96
C LYS A 566 8.37 -31.08 4.28
N GLU A 567 9.07 -31.34 5.37
CA GLU A 567 8.52 -31.16 6.71
C GLU A 567 8.19 -29.69 6.98
N TRP A 568 7.01 -29.47 7.49
CA TRP A 568 6.50 -28.14 7.87
C TRP A 568 6.31 -28.01 9.39
N ASN A 569 6.11 -29.13 10.11
CA ASN A 569 5.86 -29.21 11.55
C ASN A 569 7.16 -29.11 12.36
N VAL A 570 7.91 -28.05 12.18
CA VAL A 570 9.27 -27.85 12.67
C VAL A 570 9.31 -26.78 13.74
N ALA A 571 9.98 -27.09 14.87
CA ALA A 571 10.45 -26.10 15.85
C ALA A 571 11.95 -25.84 15.61
N ILE A 572 12.36 -24.59 15.72
CA ILE A 572 13.72 -24.14 15.40
C ILE A 572 14.46 -23.64 16.63
N ASP A 573 15.80 -23.71 16.60
CA ASP A 573 16.67 -23.03 17.58
C ASP A 573 17.22 -21.74 16.96
N PRO A 574 16.65 -20.56 17.29
CA PRO A 574 17.06 -19.30 16.69
C PRO A 574 18.52 -18.93 16.94
N SER A 575 19.18 -19.52 17.96
CA SER A 575 20.59 -19.25 18.27
C SER A 575 21.56 -19.81 17.22
N THR A 576 21.07 -20.71 16.36
CA THR A 576 21.85 -21.41 15.33
C THR A 576 21.73 -20.77 13.93
N ILE A 577 21.01 -19.64 13.81
CA ILE A 577 20.79 -18.99 12.52
C ILE A 577 22.11 -18.57 11.87
N LYS A 578 22.27 -18.94 10.59
CA LYS A 578 23.37 -18.50 9.74
C LYS A 578 22.83 -17.93 8.44
N TYR A 579 23.25 -16.72 8.11
CA TYR A 579 22.91 -16.06 6.85
C TYR A 579 23.84 -16.51 5.73
N ASN A 580 23.26 -16.81 4.57
CA ASN A 580 23.94 -17.16 3.34
C ASN A 580 23.56 -16.10 2.29
N GLY A 581 24.33 -15.04 2.24
CA GLY A 581 24.11 -13.91 1.33
C GLY A 581 24.52 -14.23 -0.10
N ILE A 582 24.19 -13.31 -0.98
CA ILE A 582 24.71 -13.24 -2.34
C ILE A 582 25.96 -12.36 -2.36
N GLY A 583 26.91 -12.67 -3.24
CA GLY A 583 28.03 -11.79 -3.50
C GLY A 583 27.58 -10.50 -4.22
N ALA A 584 28.33 -9.41 -4.06
CA ALA A 584 28.03 -8.15 -4.73
C ALA A 584 28.06 -8.26 -6.28
N SER A 585 28.72 -9.27 -6.82
CA SER A 585 28.84 -9.56 -8.26
C SER A 585 27.81 -10.57 -8.76
N ASP A 586 27.01 -11.17 -7.87
CA ASP A 586 26.07 -12.21 -8.27
C ASP A 586 24.85 -11.58 -8.97
N SER A 587 24.37 -12.23 -10.03
CA SER A 587 23.17 -11.80 -10.71
C SER A 587 21.93 -12.12 -9.86
N MET A 588 21.00 -11.18 -9.80
CA MET A 588 19.72 -11.41 -9.16
C MET A 588 18.85 -12.34 -10.03
N PRO A 589 18.05 -13.23 -9.41
CA PRO A 589 17.06 -13.99 -10.16
C PRO A 589 15.99 -13.05 -10.77
N ASN A 590 15.39 -13.50 -11.87
CA ASN A 590 14.26 -12.82 -12.48
C ASN A 590 13.25 -13.90 -12.93
N PRO A 591 12.05 -13.98 -12.32
CA PRO A 591 11.52 -13.10 -11.24
C PRO A 591 12.35 -13.14 -9.95
N ILE A 592 12.37 -12.03 -9.22
CA ILE A 592 13.20 -11.89 -8.00
C ILE A 592 12.79 -12.87 -6.86
N PHE A 593 11.52 -13.23 -6.83
CA PHE A 593 10.94 -14.16 -5.83
C PHE A 593 10.80 -15.59 -6.38
N GLU A 594 11.79 -16.03 -7.15
CA GLU A 594 11.82 -17.43 -7.64
C GLU A 594 12.11 -18.42 -6.51
N HIS A 595 11.20 -19.39 -6.30
CA HIS A 595 11.31 -20.36 -5.20
C HIS A 595 12.56 -21.24 -5.30
N ASN A 596 12.85 -21.75 -6.51
CA ASN A 596 13.94 -22.70 -6.71
C ASN A 596 15.32 -22.05 -6.68
N ALA A 597 15.39 -20.75 -6.92
CA ALA A 597 16.61 -19.95 -6.96
C ALA A 597 16.44 -18.63 -6.18
N PRO A 598 16.13 -18.67 -4.88
CA PRO A 598 15.97 -17.44 -4.11
C PRO A 598 17.28 -16.68 -4.05
N ALA A 599 17.18 -15.34 -4.06
CA ALA A 599 18.32 -14.44 -4.10
C ALA A 599 19.32 -14.63 -2.95
N ASN A 600 18.81 -15.02 -1.78
CA ASN A 600 19.60 -15.38 -0.61
C ASN A 600 18.81 -16.37 0.26
N PHE A 601 19.44 -16.93 1.30
CA PHE A 601 18.77 -17.81 2.23
C PHE A 601 19.47 -17.82 3.60
N MET A 602 18.80 -18.39 4.61
CA MET A 602 19.40 -18.69 5.90
C MET A 602 19.33 -20.17 6.18
N THR A 603 20.14 -20.64 7.11
CA THR A 603 20.04 -21.97 7.71
C THR A 603 19.80 -21.84 9.20
N VAL A 604 19.07 -22.78 9.78
CA VAL A 604 18.76 -22.87 11.21
C VAL A 604 18.59 -24.34 11.60
N ASP A 605 19.07 -24.69 12.76
CA ASP A 605 18.84 -26.04 13.29
C ASP A 605 17.48 -26.13 13.96
N GLY A 606 16.87 -27.29 13.85
CA GLY A 606 15.54 -27.57 14.38
C GLY A 606 15.24 -29.09 14.45
N CYS A 607 14.03 -29.39 14.85
CA CYS A 607 13.50 -30.76 14.85
C CYS A 607 11.99 -30.73 14.54
N GLN A 608 11.46 -31.84 14.07
CA GLN A 608 10.00 -31.99 13.97
C GLN A 608 9.39 -32.10 15.37
N ILE A 609 8.17 -31.55 15.47
CA ILE A 609 7.32 -31.62 16.67
C ILE A 609 5.96 -32.22 16.31
N LYS A 610 5.20 -32.66 17.30
CA LYS A 610 3.81 -33.04 17.07
C LYS A 610 2.97 -31.79 16.87
N TRP A 611 2.59 -31.50 15.61
CA TRP A 611 1.78 -30.35 15.22
C TRP A 611 0.76 -30.78 14.17
N ASP A 612 -0.52 -30.63 14.49
CA ASP A 612 -1.61 -31.13 13.66
C ASP A 612 -2.04 -30.07 12.63
N LEU A 613 -2.71 -30.52 11.58
CA LEU A 613 -3.34 -29.64 10.58
C LEU A 613 -4.77 -29.31 10.99
N LYS A 614 -5.13 -28.04 10.92
CA LYS A 614 -6.51 -27.58 10.98
C LYS A 614 -7.22 -27.95 9.67
N MET A 615 -8.34 -28.66 9.79
CA MET A 615 -9.14 -29.12 8.65
C MET A 615 -8.33 -29.92 7.60
N GLY A 616 -7.16 -30.44 7.99
CA GLY A 616 -6.28 -31.21 7.10
C GLY A 616 -5.53 -30.38 6.05
N VAL A 617 -5.46 -29.05 6.17
CA VAL A 617 -4.93 -28.16 5.13
C VAL A 617 -3.82 -27.23 5.65
N THR A 618 -4.08 -26.46 6.71
CA THR A 618 -3.13 -25.49 7.27
C THR A 618 -2.68 -25.91 8.65
N PRO A 619 -1.48 -25.50 9.11
CA PRO A 619 -1.08 -25.73 10.50
C PRO A 619 -2.14 -25.19 11.47
N ASP A 620 -2.51 -25.96 12.49
CA ASP A 620 -3.34 -25.49 13.58
C ASP A 620 -2.54 -24.53 14.49
N ARG A 621 -3.12 -24.02 15.58
CA ARG A 621 -2.36 -23.25 16.57
C ARG A 621 -1.13 -24.00 17.00
N VAL A 622 -0.03 -23.27 17.15
CA VAL A 622 1.24 -23.84 17.57
C VAL A 622 1.07 -24.58 18.92
N PRO A 623 1.50 -25.85 19.01
CA PRO A 623 1.37 -26.62 20.23
C PRO A 623 2.23 -26.03 21.36
N THR A 624 1.76 -26.19 22.59
CA THR A 624 2.54 -25.85 23.79
C THR A 624 3.65 -26.85 24.06
N ASP A 625 3.42 -28.14 23.75
CA ASP A 625 4.44 -29.18 23.79
C ASP A 625 5.26 -29.15 22.50
N ARG A 626 6.55 -28.86 22.63
CA ARG A 626 7.52 -28.74 21.52
C ARG A 626 8.62 -29.79 21.61
N THR A 627 8.32 -30.90 22.28
CA THR A 627 9.25 -32.05 22.35
C THR A 627 9.57 -32.52 20.93
N CYS A 628 10.87 -32.64 20.63
CA CYS A 628 11.33 -33.18 19.35
C CYS A 628 10.82 -34.59 19.13
N THR A 629 10.23 -34.83 17.98
CA THR A 629 9.82 -36.17 17.50
C THR A 629 10.78 -36.75 16.48
N SER A 630 11.76 -35.96 16.03
CA SER A 630 12.84 -36.36 15.12
C SER A 630 14.21 -35.99 15.68
N GLU A 631 15.28 -36.50 15.07
CA GLU A 631 16.63 -36.00 15.31
C GLU A 631 16.76 -34.52 14.87
N ARG A 632 17.71 -33.80 15.49
CA ARG A 632 18.12 -32.46 15.08
C ARG A 632 18.65 -32.50 13.66
N LYS A 633 18.25 -31.51 12.83
CA LYS A 633 18.81 -31.28 11.51
C LYS A 633 18.77 -29.81 11.15
N THR A 634 19.53 -29.44 10.12
CA THR A 634 19.55 -28.06 9.61
C THR A 634 18.47 -27.90 8.57
N TYR A 635 17.64 -26.86 8.76
CA TYR A 635 16.59 -26.42 7.85
C TYR A 635 17.02 -25.18 7.09
N ARG A 636 16.44 -24.96 5.92
CA ARG A 636 16.63 -23.78 5.09
C ARG A 636 15.48 -22.82 5.27
N LEU A 637 15.79 -21.52 5.37
CA LEU A 637 14.83 -20.41 5.34
C LEU A 637 15.08 -19.62 4.07
N ILE A 638 14.02 -19.26 3.36
CA ILE A 638 14.07 -18.45 2.14
C ILE A 638 13.26 -17.15 2.31
N PRO A 639 13.53 -16.10 1.52
CA PRO A 639 12.69 -14.89 1.57
C PRO A 639 11.21 -15.24 1.46
N TYR A 640 10.41 -14.63 2.30
CA TYR A 640 8.96 -14.93 2.40
C TYR A 640 8.25 -14.84 1.04
N GLY A 641 8.57 -13.81 0.22
CA GLY A 641 8.00 -13.65 -1.11
C GLY A 641 8.35 -14.80 -2.08
N ALA A 642 9.46 -15.52 -1.86
CA ALA A 642 9.85 -16.68 -2.66
C ALA A 642 9.17 -17.97 -2.21
N ALA A 643 8.65 -18.05 -0.98
CA ALA A 643 7.92 -19.21 -0.49
C ALA A 643 6.52 -19.27 -1.12
N LYS A 644 6.11 -20.42 -1.62
CA LYS A 644 4.73 -20.63 -2.10
C LYS A 644 3.82 -21.17 -0.98
N VAL A 645 4.42 -21.78 0.04
CA VAL A 645 3.76 -22.14 1.31
C VAL A 645 4.43 -21.29 2.40
N HIS A 646 3.71 -20.36 2.97
CA HIS A 646 4.25 -19.31 3.84
C HIS A 646 4.32 -19.74 5.31
N MET A 647 5.45 -20.32 5.72
CA MET A 647 5.73 -20.73 7.10
C MET A 647 6.75 -19.77 7.74
N SER A 648 6.31 -18.57 8.13
CA SER A 648 7.19 -17.51 8.66
C SER A 648 7.04 -17.26 10.18
N GLN A 649 6.03 -17.84 10.80
CA GLN A 649 5.85 -17.82 12.25
C GLN A 649 6.18 -19.21 12.79
N MET A 650 7.35 -19.33 13.42
CA MET A 650 7.94 -20.62 13.75
C MET A 650 8.00 -20.83 15.26
N PRO A 651 7.58 -22.02 15.77
CA PRO A 651 7.79 -22.39 17.15
C PRO A 651 9.29 -22.57 17.45
N THR A 652 9.69 -22.28 18.69
CA THR A 652 11.09 -22.39 19.10
C THR A 652 11.33 -23.60 19.99
N VAL A 653 12.53 -24.16 19.91
CA VAL A 653 13.08 -25.19 20.78
C VAL A 653 14.51 -24.83 21.13
N GLN A 654 15.01 -25.28 22.27
CA GLN A 654 16.41 -25.18 22.62
C GLN A 654 17.05 -26.57 22.37
N LEU A 655 18.06 -26.61 21.49
CA LEU A 655 18.70 -27.84 21.05
C LEU A 655 20.11 -28.03 21.62
#